data_34a2edb891530a0a65965946209b5477
#
_entry.id   34a2edb891530a0a65965946209b5477
#
_cell.length_a   1.000
_cell.length_b   1.000
_cell.length_c   1.000
_cell.angle_alpha   90.00
_cell.angle_beta   90.00
_cell.angle_gamma   90.00
#
_symmetry.space_group_name_H-M   'P 1'
#
loop_
_entity.id
_entity.type
_entity.pdbx_description
1 polymer ?
#
loop_
_entity_poly.entity_id
_entity_poly.type
_entity_poly.pdbx_seq_one_letter_code
_entity_poly.pdbx_strand_id
1 'polypeptide(L)'
;MSKFLKLFCALGIALLASGAPTLDAKTTGKISGTVISVESGEPLPGATVSIVGHSIVTVTDLEGEFYILNLPVATYDLAVELIGYKTEIRSGLKVLLDLATPVDIELIPVTVKLDSVVTVIAERPLIQKDLTASVRSISREELEFQPNSRNITQVILRMNGAVSDNDGGLHVRGGRFGEVTYYFDGMPVQDQFSGGLGTRVNPDALEAVSLTSGGYSAEYGEALSGVVNVLTQEGTSRYAGKLKLADGLSKPYNVETGDFEGTKRTDNYYGVFNLSGPIPGVDNDRANFFNSIEYWKNGGYLPHNQAKSWTLTSKLAVRPLRNLKVTAYTTLYDREQERYQHRDVNGYSYDFALENSGLIKNDAKRFGGNATLQLSANTVVSFKAGYFETSTKLAPDHLFDVYWDQWPGYSVDGNGFYNGTIQDNYTTDSAYFYTGYVNDSLYYPYYLYRKSSYKSAGFDLLSQVNKFHQLALGAEFRQNRLIWDNKQFFNVRPYGEKYDVGPSYAAAFAQDKIELGYLIINAGLRLDYLNAEIDYWDDPATKTRLLRSKSKTHISPRLGFSHPVSEYTLFHANYGYYYQVPQYPYMFTNLQADLTTGFPIVGNPNMEPEKTISYEMGVTQRLADDVRMNATAFYKDVSNLVSSRQIATPSGGFTQYYNGDYGSVKGFDFALTKSGNSNLNGSINYSYMIAEGNSSDANEFYYNYFTAGDDAPVIPVQEFPLAFDQRHTLNVNVDFRIPRNQKIELFGLAVPSAWGLNAFFTYGSGMPYTRTDQSGA
;
A
#
# COMPACT_ATOMS: atom_id res chain seq x y z
N MET A 1 -9.20 21.61 -25.38
CA MET A 1 -7.80 21.10 -25.47
C MET A 1 -6.75 22.15 -25.11
N SER A 2 -6.78 23.39 -25.57
CA SER A 2 -5.69 24.36 -25.29
C SER A 2 -5.59 24.84 -23.84
N LYS A 3 -6.67 24.89 -23.07
CA LYS A 3 -6.65 25.28 -21.64
C LYS A 3 -6.11 24.18 -20.71
N PHE A 4 -6.34 22.92 -21.04
CA PHE A 4 -5.81 21.76 -20.28
C PHE A 4 -4.28 21.62 -20.45
N LEU A 5 -3.79 21.81 -21.68
CA LEU A 5 -2.35 21.74 -21.95
C LEU A 5 -1.59 22.87 -21.26
N LYS A 6 -2.18 24.09 -21.24
CA LYS A 6 -1.61 25.25 -20.53
C LYS A 6 -1.63 25.07 -19.01
N LEU A 7 -2.65 24.40 -18.45
CA LEU A 7 -2.72 24.08 -17.02
C LEU A 7 -1.65 23.05 -16.63
N PHE A 8 -1.43 22.04 -17.48
CA PHE A 8 -0.39 21.02 -17.26
C PHE A 8 1.04 21.59 -17.34
N CYS A 9 1.29 22.46 -18.32
CA CYS A 9 2.58 23.15 -18.43
C CYS A 9 2.82 24.15 -17.27
N ALA A 10 1.78 24.87 -16.84
CA ALA A 10 1.87 25.78 -15.71
C ALA A 10 2.07 25.06 -14.37
N LEU A 11 1.47 23.87 -14.17
CA LEU A 11 1.67 23.04 -12.98
C LEU A 11 3.09 22.47 -12.93
N GLY A 12 3.65 22.03 -14.06
CA GLY A 12 5.03 21.56 -14.17
C GLY A 12 6.08 22.65 -13.84
N ILE A 13 5.80 23.88 -14.26
CA ILE A 13 6.69 25.03 -14.00
C ILE A 13 6.55 25.54 -12.57
N ALA A 14 5.36 25.49 -11.97
CA ALA A 14 5.12 25.89 -10.57
C ALA A 14 5.78 24.94 -9.57
N LEU A 15 5.86 23.63 -9.87
CA LEU A 15 6.56 22.63 -9.06
C LEU A 15 8.10 22.81 -9.10
N LEU A 16 8.65 23.34 -10.18
CA LEU A 16 10.09 23.63 -10.30
C LEU A 16 10.52 24.91 -9.58
N ALA A 17 9.59 25.79 -9.23
CA ALA A 17 9.87 27.09 -8.59
C ALA A 17 9.85 27.07 -7.06
N SER A 18 9.36 26.01 -6.43
CA SER A 18 9.38 25.86 -4.95
C SER A 18 10.60 25.02 -4.53
N GLY A 19 11.76 25.65 -4.44
CA GLY A 19 13.02 25.01 -4.10
C GLY A 19 13.11 24.54 -2.64
N ALA A 20 12.57 23.37 -2.33
CA ALA A 20 12.82 22.63 -1.09
C ALA A 20 13.25 21.19 -1.44
N PRO A 21 14.21 20.58 -0.74
CA PRO A 21 14.70 19.21 -1.00
C PRO A 21 13.70 18.13 -0.57
N THR A 22 13.71 16.97 -1.23
CA THR A 22 12.61 16.00 -1.15
C THR A 22 13.02 14.51 -1.24
N LEU A 23 12.26 13.56 -0.68
CA LEU A 23 12.54 12.13 -0.61
C LEU A 23 11.47 11.17 -1.02
N ASP A 24 11.91 9.97 -1.46
CA ASP A 24 11.00 8.85 -1.56
C ASP A 24 11.65 7.48 -1.89
N ALA A 25 10.89 6.37 -1.69
CA ALA A 25 11.26 5.00 -1.92
C ALA A 25 11.71 4.70 -3.37
N LYS A 26 12.56 3.73 -3.58
CA LYS A 26 13.05 3.32 -4.91
C LYS A 26 11.90 2.82 -5.79
N THR A 27 11.95 3.20 -7.05
CA THR A 27 11.00 2.76 -8.10
C THR A 27 11.71 2.01 -9.22
N THR A 28 12.93 1.56 -8.99
CA THR A 28 13.86 1.05 -9.99
C THR A 28 14.60 -0.19 -9.50
N GLY A 29 15.18 -0.95 -10.43
CA GLY A 29 16.13 -2.01 -10.14
C GLY A 29 17.50 -1.74 -10.76
N LYS A 30 18.37 -2.73 -10.75
CA LYS A 30 19.70 -2.68 -11.41
C LYS A 30 19.94 -3.91 -12.29
N ILE A 31 20.78 -3.76 -13.32
CA ILE A 31 21.42 -4.90 -14.00
C ILE A 31 22.90 -4.86 -13.62
N SER A 32 23.48 -6.02 -13.30
CA SER A 32 24.91 -6.16 -13.01
C SER A 32 25.40 -7.51 -13.51
N GLY A 33 26.68 -7.62 -13.84
CA GLY A 33 27.25 -8.88 -14.29
C GLY A 33 28.70 -8.75 -14.70
N THR A 34 29.23 -9.83 -15.27
CA THR A 34 30.61 -9.94 -15.76
C THR A 34 30.63 -10.23 -17.25
N VAL A 35 31.64 -9.72 -17.95
CA VAL A 35 31.90 -10.03 -19.33
C VAL A 35 33.24 -10.75 -19.41
N ILE A 36 33.23 -11.97 -19.93
CA ILE A 36 34.42 -12.82 -20.07
C ILE A 36 34.61 -13.29 -21.52
N SER A 37 35.81 -13.73 -21.84
CA SER A 37 36.09 -14.39 -23.13
C SER A 37 35.71 -15.89 -23.07
N VAL A 38 34.97 -16.39 -24.04
CA VAL A 38 34.64 -17.84 -24.15
C VAL A 38 35.91 -18.70 -24.29
N GLU A 39 36.96 -18.19 -24.99
CA GLU A 39 38.15 -18.99 -25.24
C GLU A 39 39.13 -19.04 -24.07
N SER A 40 39.35 -17.91 -23.39
CA SER A 40 40.34 -17.82 -22.30
C SER A 40 39.72 -17.91 -20.90
N GLY A 41 38.42 -17.66 -20.76
CA GLY A 41 37.76 -17.51 -19.46
C GLY A 41 38.20 -16.24 -18.71
N GLU A 42 39.00 -15.36 -19.33
CA GLU A 42 39.53 -14.15 -18.72
C GLU A 42 38.47 -13.02 -18.77
N PRO A 43 38.43 -12.13 -17.76
CA PRO A 43 37.59 -10.96 -17.80
C PRO A 43 37.96 -10.01 -18.94
N LEU A 44 36.94 -9.36 -19.50
CA LEU A 44 37.10 -8.43 -20.62
C LEU A 44 36.86 -6.99 -20.18
N PRO A 45 37.92 -6.25 -19.80
CA PRO A 45 37.81 -4.84 -19.45
C PRO A 45 37.55 -3.97 -20.67
N GLY A 46 36.81 -2.87 -20.47
CA GLY A 46 36.53 -1.89 -21.53
C GLY A 46 35.45 -2.33 -22.52
N ALA A 47 34.72 -3.43 -22.26
CA ALA A 47 33.55 -3.79 -23.04
C ALA A 47 32.44 -2.78 -22.83
N THR A 48 31.83 -2.31 -23.91
CA THR A 48 30.70 -1.38 -23.88
C THR A 48 29.41 -2.18 -23.68
N VAL A 49 28.67 -1.87 -22.61
CA VAL A 49 27.42 -2.49 -22.27
C VAL A 49 26.31 -1.45 -22.39
N SER A 50 25.31 -1.69 -23.23
CA SER A 50 24.25 -0.74 -23.55
C SER A 50 22.88 -1.38 -23.52
N ILE A 51 21.84 -0.61 -23.13
CA ILE A 51 20.43 -1.03 -23.23
C ILE A 51 19.93 -0.70 -24.64
N VAL A 52 19.49 -1.72 -25.37
CA VAL A 52 19.02 -1.57 -26.75
C VAL A 52 17.80 -0.65 -26.80
N GLY A 53 17.84 0.36 -27.66
CA GLY A 53 16.76 1.34 -27.79
C GLY A 53 16.75 2.43 -26.72
N HIS A 54 17.75 2.47 -25.85
CA HIS A 54 17.91 3.49 -24.81
C HIS A 54 19.31 4.11 -24.85
N SER A 55 19.44 5.33 -24.36
CA SER A 55 20.75 6.02 -24.28
C SER A 55 21.56 5.67 -23.03
N ILE A 56 21.32 4.49 -22.45
CA ILE A 56 21.96 4.02 -21.21
C ILE A 56 23.15 3.14 -21.62
N VAL A 57 24.35 3.53 -21.24
CA VAL A 57 25.59 2.84 -21.57
C VAL A 57 26.51 2.84 -20.36
N THR A 58 27.19 1.73 -20.12
CA THR A 58 28.26 1.59 -19.15
C THR A 58 29.43 0.85 -19.79
N VAL A 59 30.56 0.75 -19.10
CA VAL A 59 31.76 0.05 -19.57
C VAL A 59 32.23 -0.88 -18.46
N THR A 60 32.73 -2.07 -18.81
CA THR A 60 33.27 -3.02 -17.84
C THR A 60 34.60 -2.51 -17.24
N ASP A 61 34.78 -2.76 -15.96
CA ASP A 61 36.01 -2.47 -15.22
C ASP A 61 37.15 -3.47 -15.51
N LEU A 62 38.28 -3.40 -14.77
CA LEU A 62 39.42 -4.27 -14.95
C LEU A 62 39.14 -5.74 -14.69
N GLU A 63 38.17 -6.04 -13.86
CA GLU A 63 37.66 -7.38 -13.53
C GLU A 63 36.54 -7.84 -14.48
N GLY A 64 36.23 -7.06 -15.54
CA GLY A 64 35.15 -7.34 -16.47
C GLY A 64 33.76 -7.10 -15.90
N GLU A 65 33.62 -6.49 -14.72
CA GLU A 65 32.34 -6.24 -14.07
C GLU A 65 31.68 -4.96 -14.62
N PHE A 66 30.32 -4.97 -14.68
CA PHE A 66 29.53 -3.80 -15.04
C PHE A 66 28.28 -3.65 -14.16
N TYR A 67 27.84 -2.41 -14.02
CA TYR A 67 26.63 -2.05 -13.29
C TYR A 67 25.83 -1.04 -14.09
N ILE A 68 24.51 -1.27 -14.20
CA ILE A 68 23.54 -0.32 -14.72
C ILE A 68 22.51 -0.08 -13.62
N LEU A 69 22.66 1.04 -12.93
CA LEU A 69 21.81 1.41 -11.80
C LEU A 69 20.54 2.15 -12.26
N ASN A 70 19.54 2.19 -11.40
CA ASN A 70 18.34 2.99 -11.55
C ASN A 70 17.54 2.72 -12.83
N LEU A 71 17.45 1.45 -13.22
CA LEU A 71 16.62 1.03 -14.34
C LEU A 71 15.15 0.94 -13.90
N PRO A 72 14.22 1.56 -14.62
CA PRO A 72 12.80 1.33 -14.42
C PRO A 72 12.44 -0.16 -14.49
N VAL A 73 11.42 -0.56 -13.76
CA VAL A 73 10.89 -1.93 -13.85
C VAL A 73 10.32 -2.15 -15.25
N ALA A 74 10.97 -2.99 -16.02
CA ALA A 74 10.58 -3.34 -17.39
C ALA A 74 11.41 -4.55 -17.88
N THR A 75 11.14 -4.99 -19.09
CA THR A 75 11.97 -5.97 -19.79
C THR A 75 12.90 -5.24 -20.78
N TYR A 76 14.18 -5.55 -20.72
CA TYR A 76 15.22 -4.91 -21.53
C TYR A 76 15.99 -5.90 -22.37
N ASP A 77 16.54 -5.41 -23.48
CA ASP A 77 17.57 -6.09 -24.26
C ASP A 77 18.89 -5.38 -23.99
N LEU A 78 19.92 -6.15 -23.68
CA LEU A 78 21.27 -5.67 -23.36
C LEU A 78 22.21 -6.04 -24.50
N ALA A 79 22.90 -5.07 -25.07
CA ALA A 79 23.94 -5.28 -26.08
C ALA A 79 25.34 -5.07 -25.46
N VAL A 80 26.25 -6.02 -25.75
CA VAL A 80 27.63 -5.94 -25.28
C VAL A 80 28.56 -6.00 -26.47
N GLU A 81 29.48 -5.01 -26.55
CA GLU A 81 30.38 -4.79 -27.67
C GLU A 81 31.82 -4.60 -27.17
N LEU A 82 32.77 -5.31 -27.79
CA LEU A 82 34.21 -5.11 -27.59
C LEU A 82 34.93 -5.34 -28.88
N ILE A 83 35.90 -4.50 -29.18
CA ILE A 83 36.76 -4.62 -30.40
C ILE A 83 37.48 -5.98 -30.39
N GLY A 84 37.31 -6.75 -31.45
CA GLY A 84 37.89 -8.10 -31.56
C GLY A 84 36.94 -9.21 -31.11
N TYR A 85 35.75 -8.89 -30.69
CA TYR A 85 34.71 -9.84 -30.28
C TYR A 85 33.41 -9.65 -31.06
N LYS A 86 32.57 -10.70 -31.11
CA LYS A 86 31.23 -10.59 -31.67
C LYS A 86 30.33 -9.83 -30.70
N THR A 87 29.50 -8.92 -31.22
CA THR A 87 28.44 -8.29 -30.43
C THR A 87 27.45 -9.33 -29.97
N GLU A 88 27.20 -9.35 -28.68
CA GLU A 88 26.14 -10.20 -28.06
C GLU A 88 24.98 -9.36 -27.60
N ILE A 89 23.73 -9.84 -27.90
CA ILE A 89 22.49 -9.24 -27.39
C ILE A 89 21.82 -10.26 -26.49
N ARG A 90 21.66 -9.89 -25.21
CA ARG A 90 20.82 -10.62 -24.25
C ARG A 90 19.43 -10.00 -24.22
N SER A 91 18.45 -10.69 -24.82
CA SER A 91 17.08 -10.21 -24.90
C SER A 91 16.21 -10.76 -23.78
N GLY A 92 15.24 -9.95 -23.32
CA GLY A 92 14.23 -10.37 -22.37
C GLY A 92 14.63 -10.29 -20.89
N LEU A 93 15.60 -9.45 -20.54
CA LEU A 93 16.04 -9.23 -19.16
C LEU A 93 14.96 -8.48 -18.36
N LYS A 94 14.33 -9.14 -17.40
CA LYS A 94 13.36 -8.50 -16.52
C LYS A 94 14.02 -7.81 -15.34
N VAL A 95 13.90 -6.50 -15.28
CA VAL A 95 14.30 -5.70 -14.12
C VAL A 95 13.14 -5.65 -13.14
N LEU A 96 13.38 -6.04 -11.91
CA LEU A 96 12.42 -6.05 -10.82
C LEU A 96 12.70 -4.90 -9.84
N LEU A 97 11.67 -4.51 -9.11
CA LEU A 97 11.72 -3.42 -8.14
C LEU A 97 12.67 -3.78 -6.99
N ASP A 98 13.59 -2.86 -6.67
CA ASP A 98 14.59 -2.96 -5.59
C ASP A 98 15.55 -4.16 -5.66
N LEU A 99 15.61 -4.84 -6.81
CA LEU A 99 16.41 -6.05 -6.99
C LEU A 99 17.46 -5.88 -8.10
N ALA A 100 18.54 -6.67 -7.99
CA ALA A 100 19.52 -6.80 -9.07
C ALA A 100 19.10 -7.92 -10.03
N THR A 101 19.28 -7.67 -11.33
CA THR A 101 19.18 -8.68 -12.39
C THR A 101 20.61 -9.06 -12.79
N PRO A 102 21.15 -10.19 -12.33
CA PRO A 102 22.50 -10.62 -12.70
C PRO A 102 22.53 -11.14 -14.14
N VAL A 103 23.56 -10.78 -14.91
CA VAL A 103 23.73 -11.17 -16.30
C VAL A 103 25.22 -11.36 -16.60
N ASP A 104 25.65 -12.62 -16.65
CA ASP A 104 27.01 -12.95 -17.07
C ASP A 104 27.03 -13.19 -18.59
N ILE A 105 28.01 -12.64 -19.27
CA ILE A 105 28.13 -12.58 -20.72
C ILE A 105 29.48 -13.15 -21.16
N GLU A 106 29.45 -14.06 -22.15
CA GLU A 106 30.61 -14.73 -22.69
C GLU A 106 30.82 -14.31 -24.14
N LEU A 107 31.75 -13.40 -24.41
CA LEU A 107 32.00 -12.94 -25.77
C LEU A 107 32.91 -13.87 -26.54
N ILE A 108 32.54 -14.11 -27.81
CA ILE A 108 33.31 -14.96 -28.76
C ILE A 108 34.29 -14.08 -29.51
N PRO A 109 35.62 -14.34 -29.46
CA PRO A 109 36.61 -13.61 -30.23
C PRO A 109 36.44 -13.82 -31.72
N VAL A 110 36.74 -12.79 -32.50
CA VAL A 110 36.61 -12.83 -33.98
C VAL A 110 37.91 -12.36 -34.61
N THR A 111 38.48 -13.22 -35.47
CA THR A 111 39.71 -12.94 -36.23
C THR A 111 39.47 -12.08 -37.48
N VAL A 112 38.21 -11.91 -37.91
CA VAL A 112 37.81 -11.10 -39.08
C VAL A 112 36.47 -10.42 -38.79
N LYS A 113 36.33 -9.14 -39.16
CA LYS A 113 35.06 -8.41 -39.07
C LYS A 113 33.99 -9.09 -39.92
N LEU A 114 33.18 -9.95 -39.32
CA LEU A 114 31.85 -10.33 -39.80
C LEU A 114 30.83 -9.64 -38.91
N ASP A 115 29.91 -8.91 -39.54
CA ASP A 115 28.71 -8.33 -38.86
C ASP A 115 27.78 -9.44 -38.39
N SER A 116 28.20 -10.26 -37.46
CA SER A 116 27.37 -11.30 -36.88
C SER A 116 27.03 -10.95 -35.45
N VAL A 117 25.75 -10.59 -35.22
CA VAL A 117 25.16 -10.37 -33.89
C VAL A 117 24.67 -11.71 -33.38
N VAL A 118 25.05 -12.08 -32.17
CA VAL A 118 24.50 -13.25 -31.46
C VAL A 118 23.40 -12.76 -30.53
N THR A 119 22.18 -13.21 -30.76
CA THR A 119 21.05 -12.91 -29.85
C THR A 119 20.76 -14.12 -28.97
N VAL A 120 20.86 -13.96 -27.67
CA VAL A 120 20.53 -14.98 -26.67
C VAL A 120 19.35 -14.52 -25.86
N ILE A 121 18.32 -15.36 -25.75
CA ILE A 121 17.17 -15.06 -24.90
C ILE A 121 17.59 -15.29 -23.46
N ALA A 122 17.45 -14.26 -22.63
CA ALA A 122 17.79 -14.34 -21.21
C ALA A 122 16.83 -15.29 -20.49
N GLU A 123 17.36 -16.25 -19.77
CA GLU A 123 16.60 -17.02 -18.80
C GLU A 123 16.41 -16.19 -17.53
N ARG A 124 15.22 -16.20 -16.96
CA ARG A 124 14.94 -15.52 -15.70
C ARG A 124 15.71 -16.21 -14.57
N PRO A 125 16.63 -15.54 -13.87
CA PRO A 125 17.25 -16.15 -12.71
C PRO A 125 16.18 -16.42 -11.64
N LEU A 126 15.96 -17.68 -11.31
CA LEU A 126 14.97 -18.11 -10.31
C LEU A 126 15.43 -17.76 -8.88
N ILE A 127 16.75 -17.65 -8.68
CA ILE A 127 17.36 -17.30 -7.41
C ILE A 127 17.98 -15.90 -7.54
N GLN A 128 17.53 -15.00 -6.68
CA GLN A 128 18.07 -13.66 -6.57
C GLN A 128 19.04 -13.65 -5.39
N LYS A 129 20.34 -13.65 -5.68
CA LYS A 129 21.41 -13.77 -4.67
C LYS A 129 21.41 -12.62 -3.65
N ASP A 130 20.90 -11.46 -4.03
CA ASP A 130 20.88 -10.24 -3.21
C ASP A 130 19.60 -10.06 -2.37
N LEU A 131 18.73 -11.06 -2.34
CA LEU A 131 17.49 -11.00 -1.57
C LEU A 131 17.75 -11.27 -0.08
N THR A 132 17.73 -10.23 0.73
CA THR A 132 17.87 -10.30 2.20
C THR A 132 16.55 -10.15 2.95
N ALA A 133 15.43 -10.06 2.24
CA ALA A 133 14.09 -9.76 2.76
C ALA A 133 13.03 -10.66 2.12
N SER A 134 11.90 -10.84 2.80
CA SER A 134 10.72 -11.52 2.22
C SER A 134 9.95 -10.56 1.32
N VAL A 135 10.24 -10.61 0.03
CA VAL A 135 9.58 -9.77 -1.00
C VAL A 135 8.80 -10.65 -1.97
N ARG A 136 7.54 -10.33 -2.18
CA ARG A 136 6.71 -10.85 -3.26
C ARG A 136 6.34 -9.72 -4.22
N SER A 137 6.74 -9.85 -5.47
CA SER A 137 6.39 -8.90 -6.52
C SER A 137 5.51 -9.58 -7.56
N ILE A 138 4.48 -8.87 -8.02
CA ILE A 138 3.56 -9.26 -9.10
C ILE A 138 3.74 -8.25 -10.22
N SER A 139 4.11 -8.72 -11.40
CA SER A 139 4.30 -7.88 -12.59
C SER A 139 2.96 -7.59 -13.28
N ARG A 140 2.98 -6.64 -14.21
CA ARG A 140 1.83 -6.30 -15.06
C ARG A 140 1.25 -7.51 -15.76
N GLU A 141 2.11 -8.36 -16.33
CA GLU A 141 1.67 -9.57 -17.05
C GLU A 141 0.94 -10.52 -16.09
N GLU A 142 1.42 -10.67 -14.85
CA GLU A 142 0.76 -11.51 -13.85
C GLU A 142 -0.57 -10.88 -13.39
N LEU A 143 -0.63 -9.53 -13.24
CA LEU A 143 -1.86 -8.82 -12.86
C LEU A 143 -2.98 -8.96 -13.91
N GLU A 144 -2.66 -8.93 -15.20
CA GLU A 144 -3.64 -9.04 -16.30
C GLU A 144 -4.42 -10.36 -16.28
N PHE A 145 -3.84 -11.42 -15.72
CA PHE A 145 -4.42 -12.76 -15.71
C PHE A 145 -4.99 -13.16 -14.34
N GLN A 146 -4.83 -12.32 -13.34
CA GLN A 146 -5.43 -12.62 -12.04
C GLN A 146 -6.94 -12.35 -12.05
N PRO A 147 -7.78 -13.31 -11.65
CA PRO A 147 -9.21 -13.10 -11.57
C PRO A 147 -9.51 -12.07 -10.48
N ASN A 148 -10.57 -11.29 -10.65
CA ASN A 148 -11.03 -10.29 -9.67
C ASN A 148 -9.96 -9.29 -9.17
N SER A 149 -9.03 -8.90 -10.05
CA SER A 149 -7.93 -7.95 -9.73
C SER A 149 -8.35 -6.49 -9.75
N ARG A 150 -9.64 -6.16 -9.59
CA ARG A 150 -10.14 -4.77 -9.64
C ARG A 150 -9.70 -3.90 -8.47
N ASN A 151 -9.29 -4.51 -7.35
CA ASN A 151 -8.82 -3.82 -6.16
C ASN A 151 -7.41 -4.32 -5.79
N ILE A 152 -6.49 -3.40 -5.59
CA ILE A 152 -5.12 -3.71 -5.22
C ILE A 152 -5.03 -4.50 -3.89
N THR A 153 -5.92 -4.23 -2.93
CA THR A 153 -6.00 -4.99 -1.68
C THR A 153 -6.29 -6.47 -1.96
N GLN A 154 -7.16 -6.79 -2.93
CA GLN A 154 -7.42 -8.17 -3.33
C GLN A 154 -6.21 -8.84 -3.99
N VAL A 155 -5.37 -8.08 -4.66
CA VAL A 155 -4.09 -8.57 -5.22
C VAL A 155 -3.12 -8.90 -4.08
N ILE A 156 -3.02 -8.01 -3.08
CA ILE A 156 -2.13 -8.18 -1.91
C ILE A 156 -2.55 -9.38 -1.06
N LEU A 157 -3.86 -9.58 -0.83
CA LEU A 157 -4.41 -10.71 -0.07
C LEU A 157 -4.07 -12.09 -0.63
N ARG A 158 -3.58 -12.17 -1.86
CA ARG A 158 -3.08 -13.42 -2.47
C ARG A 158 -1.61 -13.68 -2.24
N MET A 159 -0.93 -12.71 -1.64
CA MET A 159 0.48 -12.86 -1.25
C MET A 159 0.59 -13.51 0.12
N ASN A 160 1.73 -14.15 0.40
CA ASN A 160 1.97 -14.83 1.67
C ASN A 160 1.85 -13.87 2.86
N GLY A 161 1.23 -14.36 3.92
CA GLY A 161 1.10 -13.64 5.19
C GLY A 161 0.10 -12.48 5.19
N ALA A 162 -0.65 -12.27 4.11
CA ALA A 162 -1.70 -11.24 4.03
C ALA A 162 -3.06 -11.87 4.30
N VAL A 163 -3.83 -11.29 5.23
CA VAL A 163 -5.19 -11.70 5.59
C VAL A 163 -6.10 -10.47 5.68
N SER A 164 -7.40 -10.67 5.56
CA SER A 164 -8.40 -9.62 5.74
C SER A 164 -9.28 -9.97 6.93
N ASP A 165 -9.57 -8.98 7.77
CA ASP A 165 -10.60 -9.10 8.79
C ASP A 165 -12.02 -9.03 8.19
N ASN A 166 -13.03 -9.09 9.06
CA ASN A 166 -14.44 -9.03 8.66
C ASN A 166 -14.84 -7.66 8.08
N ASP A 167 -14.12 -6.60 8.44
CA ASP A 167 -14.36 -5.22 7.97
C ASP A 167 -13.60 -4.88 6.68
N GLY A 168 -12.82 -5.83 6.15
CA GLY A 168 -12.02 -5.67 4.94
C GLY A 168 -10.66 -5.01 5.19
N GLY A 169 -10.24 -4.87 6.44
CA GLY A 169 -8.90 -4.41 6.83
C GLY A 169 -7.82 -5.38 6.39
N LEU A 170 -6.68 -4.84 5.96
CA LEU A 170 -5.51 -5.64 5.58
C LEU A 170 -4.58 -5.81 6.76
N HIS A 171 -4.29 -7.07 7.08
CA HIS A 171 -3.30 -7.49 8.07
C HIS A 171 -2.18 -8.24 7.38
N VAL A 172 -0.94 -7.94 7.72
CA VAL A 172 0.24 -8.63 7.17
C VAL A 172 1.04 -9.25 8.32
N ARG A 173 1.22 -10.58 8.27
CA ARG A 173 1.93 -11.33 9.30
C ARG A 173 1.52 -10.91 10.72
N GLY A 174 0.21 -10.94 10.99
CA GLY A 174 -0.37 -10.69 12.31
C GLY A 174 -0.22 -9.27 12.87
N GLY A 175 0.07 -8.28 12.02
CA GLY A 175 0.03 -6.88 12.43
C GLY A 175 -1.40 -6.35 12.51
N ARG A 176 -1.65 -5.33 13.35
CA ARG A 176 -2.93 -4.61 13.42
C ARG A 176 -3.22 -3.88 12.11
N PHE A 177 -4.49 -3.57 11.85
CA PHE A 177 -4.87 -2.69 10.76
C PHE A 177 -4.17 -1.33 10.89
N GLY A 178 -3.60 -0.83 9.78
CA GLY A 178 -2.84 0.43 9.77
C GLY A 178 -1.33 0.29 9.96
N GLU A 179 -0.81 -0.89 10.28
CA GLU A 179 0.63 -1.17 10.39
C GLU A 179 1.34 -1.40 9.06
N VAL A 180 0.59 -1.42 7.95
CA VAL A 180 1.11 -1.56 6.59
C VAL A 180 1.22 -0.19 5.95
N THR A 181 2.39 0.15 5.42
CA THR A 181 2.59 1.39 4.68
C THR A 181 2.51 1.15 3.18
N TYR A 182 1.86 2.08 2.47
CA TYR A 182 1.64 2.00 1.03
C TYR A 182 2.41 3.11 0.32
N TYR A 183 3.22 2.74 -0.67
CA TYR A 183 3.92 3.66 -1.55
C TYR A 183 3.43 3.52 -2.98
N PHE A 184 3.06 4.63 -3.62
CA PHE A 184 2.75 4.67 -5.05
C PHE A 184 3.77 5.54 -5.77
N ASP A 185 4.47 4.96 -6.76
CA ASP A 185 5.60 5.58 -7.45
C ASP A 185 6.60 6.21 -6.48
N GLY A 186 6.78 5.53 -5.33
CA GLY A 186 7.65 5.93 -4.27
C GLY A 186 7.10 6.99 -3.30
N MET A 187 5.89 7.47 -3.39
CA MET A 187 5.25 8.41 -2.47
C MET A 187 4.29 7.67 -1.53
N PRO A 188 4.33 7.87 -0.20
CA PRO A 188 3.35 7.27 0.70
C PRO A 188 1.93 7.74 0.35
N VAL A 189 0.96 6.87 0.45
CA VAL A 189 -0.47 7.16 0.15
C VAL A 189 -1.40 6.62 1.24
N GLN A 190 -0.92 6.62 2.46
CA GLN A 190 -1.67 6.17 3.61
C GLN A 190 -2.65 7.24 4.08
N ASP A 191 -3.89 6.86 4.42
CA ASP A 191 -4.82 7.74 5.13
C ASP A 191 -4.35 7.89 6.57
N GLN A 192 -4.00 9.09 6.98
CA GLN A 192 -3.42 9.40 8.27
C GLN A 192 -4.41 9.23 9.44
N PHE A 193 -5.72 9.11 9.16
CA PHE A 193 -6.73 8.85 10.17
C PHE A 193 -6.95 7.36 10.44
N SER A 194 -6.97 6.56 9.38
CA SER A 194 -7.26 5.13 9.52
C SER A 194 -6.02 4.24 9.44
N GLY A 195 -4.88 4.78 8.99
CA GLY A 195 -3.70 3.97 8.71
C GLY A 195 -3.82 3.08 7.46
N GLY A 196 -4.98 3.04 6.82
CA GLY A 196 -5.23 2.26 5.62
C GLY A 196 -4.80 2.94 4.32
N LEU A 197 -5.09 2.30 3.19
CA LEU A 197 -4.84 2.85 1.85
C LEU A 197 -5.74 4.06 1.59
N GLY A 198 -5.16 5.24 1.45
CA GLY A 198 -5.89 6.51 1.30
C GLY A 198 -6.36 6.82 -0.12
N THR A 199 -5.98 6.05 -1.13
CA THR A 199 -6.42 6.25 -2.51
C THR A 199 -6.60 4.92 -3.22
N ARG A 200 -7.30 4.93 -4.33
CA ARG A 200 -7.41 3.78 -5.20
C ARG A 200 -6.67 4.05 -6.51
N VAL A 201 -6.07 3.01 -7.06
CA VAL A 201 -5.54 3.03 -8.41
C VAL A 201 -6.05 1.82 -9.17
N ASN A 202 -6.35 2.01 -10.45
CA ASN A 202 -6.76 0.94 -11.34
C ASN A 202 -5.60 -0.05 -11.55
N PRO A 203 -5.78 -1.36 -11.30
CA PRO A 203 -4.75 -2.37 -11.60
C PRO A 203 -4.31 -2.41 -13.06
N ASP A 204 -5.19 -2.04 -14.01
CA ASP A 204 -4.83 -1.90 -15.43
C ASP A 204 -3.86 -0.71 -15.69
N ALA A 205 -3.61 0.16 -14.71
CA ALA A 205 -2.63 1.25 -14.77
C ALA A 205 -1.29 0.89 -14.11
N LEU A 206 -1.17 -0.32 -13.55
CA LEU A 206 0.02 -0.73 -12.79
C LEU A 206 1.05 -1.42 -13.67
N GLU A 207 2.31 -1.19 -13.36
CA GLU A 207 3.46 -1.93 -13.91
C GLU A 207 3.87 -3.07 -12.97
N ALA A 208 3.86 -2.81 -11.67
CA ALA A 208 4.17 -3.81 -10.65
C ALA A 208 3.55 -3.47 -9.31
N VAL A 209 3.32 -4.51 -8.50
CA VAL A 209 2.96 -4.41 -7.09
C VAL A 209 3.88 -5.32 -6.31
N SER A 210 4.48 -4.84 -5.24
CA SER A 210 5.26 -5.67 -4.32
C SER A 210 4.77 -5.52 -2.89
N LEU A 211 4.84 -6.62 -2.15
CA LEU A 211 4.68 -6.68 -0.70
C LEU A 211 6.00 -7.16 -0.10
N THR A 212 6.58 -6.35 0.77
CA THR A 212 7.68 -6.74 1.64
C THR A 212 7.12 -6.94 3.03
N SER A 213 7.08 -8.17 3.50
CA SER A 213 6.45 -8.56 4.77
C SER A 213 7.44 -8.70 5.93
N GLY A 214 8.74 -8.52 5.67
CA GLY A 214 9.80 -8.52 6.67
C GLY A 214 11.14 -8.14 6.05
N GLY A 215 12.07 -7.63 6.86
CA GLY A 215 13.43 -7.28 6.42
C GLY A 215 13.51 -6.08 5.45
N TYR A 216 12.52 -5.20 5.43
CA TYR A 216 12.55 -4.05 4.52
C TYR A 216 13.66 -3.05 4.87
N SER A 217 14.20 -2.41 3.83
CA SER A 217 15.38 -1.57 3.91
C SER A 217 15.17 -0.31 4.76
N ALA A 218 16.26 0.36 5.17
CA ALA A 218 16.21 1.54 6.02
C ALA A 218 15.51 2.75 5.37
N GLU A 219 15.34 2.74 4.05
CA GLU A 219 14.60 3.77 3.34
C GLU A 219 13.10 3.79 3.69
N TYR A 220 12.50 2.65 4.03
CA TYR A 220 11.09 2.55 4.39
C TYR A 220 10.87 2.82 5.87
N GLY A 221 10.00 3.77 6.19
CA GLY A 221 9.58 4.11 7.54
C GLY A 221 8.09 3.92 7.77
N GLU A 222 7.65 4.16 9.01
CA GLU A 222 6.25 4.13 9.43
C GLU A 222 5.51 2.83 9.07
N ALA A 223 6.20 1.69 9.18
CA ALA A 223 5.66 0.36 8.92
C ALA A 223 6.10 -0.60 10.01
N LEU A 224 5.19 -1.29 10.66
CA LEU A 224 5.47 -2.34 11.66
C LEU A 224 5.33 -3.74 11.08
N SER A 225 4.40 -3.94 10.14
CA SER A 225 4.05 -5.27 9.67
C SER A 225 4.38 -5.52 8.20
N GLY A 226 4.40 -4.48 7.35
CA GLY A 226 4.73 -4.64 5.95
C GLY A 226 4.78 -3.34 5.15
N VAL A 227 5.40 -3.42 3.97
CA VAL A 227 5.48 -2.33 2.99
C VAL A 227 4.90 -2.82 1.67
N VAL A 228 3.90 -2.10 1.17
CA VAL A 228 3.33 -2.29 -0.17
C VAL A 228 3.87 -1.20 -1.09
N ASN A 229 4.57 -1.60 -2.13
CA ASN A 229 5.08 -0.67 -3.13
C ASN A 229 4.39 -0.92 -4.47
N VAL A 230 3.81 0.14 -5.04
CA VAL A 230 3.01 0.12 -6.26
C VAL A 230 3.65 1.02 -7.28
N LEU A 231 3.94 0.47 -8.45
CA LEU A 231 4.49 1.22 -9.56
C LEU A 231 3.44 1.35 -10.67
N THR A 232 3.14 2.59 -11.06
CA THR A 232 2.26 2.86 -12.21
C THR A 232 3.03 2.82 -13.53
N GLN A 233 2.34 2.49 -14.62
CA GLN A 233 2.93 2.42 -15.96
C GLN A 233 3.53 3.77 -16.37
N GLU A 234 4.58 3.72 -17.18
CA GLU A 234 5.11 4.86 -17.93
C GLU A 234 4.65 4.85 -19.39
N GLY A 235 4.77 5.98 -20.03
CA GLY A 235 4.59 6.08 -21.48
C GLY A 235 5.68 5.35 -22.25
N THR A 236 5.34 4.86 -23.41
CA THR A 236 6.24 4.15 -24.33
C THR A 236 6.62 5.03 -25.52
N SER A 237 7.62 4.64 -26.29
CA SER A 237 8.05 5.32 -27.52
C SER A 237 7.06 5.19 -28.69
N ARG A 238 6.01 4.36 -28.51
CA ARG A 238 4.93 4.15 -29.49
C ARG A 238 3.59 4.37 -28.81
N TYR A 239 2.60 4.87 -29.59
CA TYR A 239 1.24 4.96 -29.08
C TYR A 239 0.66 3.59 -28.82
N ALA A 240 0.11 3.41 -27.64
CA ALA A 240 -0.63 2.22 -27.24
C ALA A 240 -1.91 2.64 -26.50
N GLY A 241 -2.99 1.91 -26.76
CA GLY A 241 -4.28 2.14 -26.10
C GLY A 241 -4.93 0.83 -25.69
N LYS A 242 -5.65 0.85 -24.56
CA LYS A 242 -6.45 -0.27 -24.06
C LYS A 242 -7.83 0.25 -23.67
N LEU A 243 -8.87 -0.37 -24.17
CA LEU A 243 -10.24 -0.14 -23.73
C LEU A 243 -10.80 -1.44 -23.16
N LYS A 244 -11.30 -1.38 -21.93
CA LYS A 244 -11.94 -2.48 -21.25
C LYS A 244 -13.32 -2.03 -20.79
N LEU A 245 -14.34 -2.75 -21.19
CA LEU A 245 -15.72 -2.51 -20.79
C LEU A 245 -16.29 -3.81 -20.23
N ALA A 246 -16.95 -3.73 -19.10
CA ALA A 246 -17.65 -4.84 -18.51
C ALA A 246 -18.99 -4.39 -17.94
N ASP A 247 -19.97 -5.28 -18.05
CA ASP A 247 -21.31 -5.10 -17.54
C ASP A 247 -21.67 -6.30 -16.70
N GLY A 248 -22.35 -6.11 -15.60
CA GLY A 248 -22.72 -7.15 -14.65
C GLY A 248 -24.19 -7.55 -14.76
N LEU A 249 -24.43 -8.84 -14.66
CA LEU A 249 -25.76 -9.38 -14.45
C LEU A 249 -25.86 -9.81 -12.99
N SER A 250 -26.90 -9.39 -12.30
CA SER A 250 -27.21 -9.90 -10.95
C SER A 250 -28.68 -10.20 -10.80
N LYS A 251 -29.01 -10.90 -9.74
CA LYS A 251 -30.39 -11.12 -9.33
C LYS A 251 -30.71 -10.07 -8.27
N PRO A 252 -31.48 -9.02 -8.57
CA PRO A 252 -31.88 -8.07 -7.55
C PRO A 252 -32.76 -8.76 -6.50
N TYR A 253 -32.52 -8.40 -5.24
CA TYR A 253 -33.37 -8.81 -4.14
C TYR A 253 -34.57 -7.87 -4.05
N ASN A 254 -35.78 -8.40 -4.09
CA ASN A 254 -36.97 -7.62 -3.87
C ASN A 254 -37.31 -7.63 -2.37
N VAL A 255 -37.23 -6.45 -1.77
CA VAL A 255 -37.46 -6.26 -0.33
C VAL A 255 -38.92 -6.54 0.05
N GLU A 256 -39.88 -6.26 -0.85
CA GLU A 256 -41.32 -6.45 -0.60
C GLU A 256 -41.74 -7.94 -0.61
N THR A 257 -41.12 -8.71 -1.51
CA THR A 257 -41.44 -10.13 -1.66
C THR A 257 -40.53 -11.05 -0.85
N GLY A 258 -39.38 -10.54 -0.37
CA GLY A 258 -38.39 -11.34 0.33
C GLY A 258 -37.61 -12.32 -0.59
N ASP A 259 -37.75 -12.21 -1.89
CA ASP A 259 -37.17 -13.13 -2.87
C ASP A 259 -36.26 -12.44 -3.88
N PHE A 260 -35.36 -13.23 -4.49
CA PHE A 260 -34.57 -12.77 -5.61
C PHE A 260 -35.39 -12.81 -6.91
N GLU A 261 -35.72 -11.66 -7.45
CA GLU A 261 -36.43 -11.55 -8.73
C GLU A 261 -35.47 -11.77 -9.89
N GLY A 262 -35.71 -12.81 -10.68
CA GLY A 262 -35.18 -13.06 -12.00
C GLY A 262 -33.75 -12.53 -12.29
N THR A 263 -33.16 -12.85 -13.40
CA THR A 263 -31.89 -12.23 -13.83
C THR A 263 -32.23 -10.90 -14.51
N LYS A 264 -32.02 -9.77 -13.82
CA LYS A 264 -32.10 -8.44 -14.43
C LYS A 264 -30.71 -7.93 -14.68
N ARG A 265 -30.56 -7.11 -15.72
CA ARG A 265 -29.37 -6.32 -15.93
C ARG A 265 -29.31 -5.31 -14.78
N THR A 266 -28.32 -5.45 -13.91
CA THR A 266 -28.09 -4.49 -12.84
C THR A 266 -27.21 -3.37 -13.36
N ASP A 267 -27.34 -2.18 -12.77
CA ASP A 267 -26.53 -1.00 -13.06
C ASP A 267 -25.04 -1.18 -12.64
N ASN A 268 -24.44 -2.34 -12.98
CA ASN A 268 -23.05 -2.66 -12.68
C ASN A 268 -22.19 -2.43 -13.92
N TYR A 269 -21.55 -1.27 -13.97
CA TYR A 269 -20.70 -0.87 -15.09
C TYR A 269 -19.25 -0.75 -14.66
N TYR A 270 -18.36 -1.22 -15.50
CA TYR A 270 -16.93 -1.05 -15.33
C TYR A 270 -16.29 -0.68 -16.67
N GLY A 271 -15.60 0.44 -16.69
CA GLY A 271 -14.91 0.93 -17.88
C GLY A 271 -13.50 1.40 -17.53
N VAL A 272 -12.53 1.02 -18.35
CA VAL A 272 -11.14 1.49 -18.28
C VAL A 272 -10.70 1.92 -19.66
N PHE A 273 -10.08 3.08 -19.72
CA PHE A 273 -9.40 3.58 -20.92
C PHE A 273 -7.97 3.97 -20.55
N ASN A 274 -7.00 3.30 -21.16
CA ASN A 274 -5.58 3.62 -21.05
C ASN A 274 -5.07 4.15 -22.37
N LEU A 275 -4.23 5.19 -22.32
CA LEU A 275 -3.54 5.75 -23.48
C LEU A 275 -2.11 6.10 -23.07
N SER A 276 -1.14 5.63 -23.84
CA SER A 276 0.27 5.95 -23.65
C SER A 276 0.97 6.23 -24.97
N GLY A 277 2.07 6.95 -24.92
CA GLY A 277 2.86 7.24 -26.11
C GLY A 277 3.83 8.41 -25.93
N PRO A 278 4.56 8.75 -27.01
CA PRO A 278 5.43 9.91 -27.02
C PRO A 278 4.61 11.22 -27.09
N ILE A 279 5.20 12.31 -26.61
CA ILE A 279 4.63 13.64 -26.76
C ILE A 279 4.80 14.10 -28.21
N PRO A 280 3.72 14.51 -28.92
CA PRO A 280 3.83 14.96 -30.30
C PRO A 280 4.78 16.15 -30.45
N GLY A 281 5.67 16.08 -31.44
CA GLY A 281 6.65 17.14 -31.72
C GLY A 281 7.91 17.12 -30.86
N VAL A 282 8.06 16.10 -30.03
CA VAL A 282 9.29 15.83 -29.26
C VAL A 282 9.84 14.46 -29.69
N ASP A 283 11.16 14.29 -29.68
CA ASP A 283 11.77 12.98 -29.93
C ASP A 283 11.15 11.90 -29.06
N ASN A 284 10.79 10.76 -29.62
CA ASN A 284 10.01 9.70 -28.98
C ASN A 284 10.59 9.18 -27.66
N ASP A 285 11.92 9.31 -27.47
CA ASP A 285 12.60 8.85 -26.26
C ASP A 285 12.78 9.98 -25.22
N ARG A 286 12.48 11.23 -25.58
CA ARG A 286 12.68 12.38 -24.69
C ARG A 286 11.49 12.73 -23.83
N ALA A 287 10.27 12.47 -24.30
CA ALA A 287 9.08 12.79 -23.54
C ALA A 287 7.94 11.81 -23.83
N ASN A 288 7.46 11.14 -22.80
CA ASN A 288 6.42 10.12 -22.89
C ASN A 288 5.34 10.37 -21.84
N PHE A 289 4.12 9.98 -22.16
CA PHE A 289 2.99 10.07 -21.26
C PHE A 289 2.24 8.74 -21.13
N PHE A 290 1.64 8.54 -19.97
CA PHE A 290 0.66 7.50 -19.70
C PHE A 290 -0.55 8.11 -19.01
N ASN A 291 -1.76 7.75 -19.45
CA ASN A 291 -3.02 8.15 -18.83
C ASN A 291 -3.93 6.94 -18.72
N SER A 292 -4.58 6.81 -17.57
CA SER A 292 -5.60 5.79 -17.29
C SER A 292 -6.80 6.45 -16.65
N ILE A 293 -7.98 6.19 -17.18
CA ILE A 293 -9.26 6.62 -16.61
C ILE A 293 -10.06 5.35 -16.32
N GLU A 294 -10.54 5.21 -15.11
CA GLU A 294 -11.46 4.17 -14.68
C GLU A 294 -12.78 4.80 -14.24
N TYR A 295 -13.88 4.20 -14.66
CA TYR A 295 -15.20 4.43 -14.10
C TYR A 295 -15.79 3.11 -13.64
N TRP A 296 -16.36 3.11 -12.43
CA TRP A 296 -17.03 1.97 -11.86
C TRP A 296 -18.34 2.39 -11.20
N LYS A 297 -19.40 1.65 -11.48
CA LYS A 297 -20.69 1.77 -10.81
C LYS A 297 -21.14 0.38 -10.38
N ASN A 298 -21.62 0.28 -9.15
CA ASN A 298 -22.29 -0.90 -8.61
C ASN A 298 -23.68 -0.48 -8.15
N GLY A 299 -24.72 -0.93 -8.83
CA GLY A 299 -26.10 -0.64 -8.50
C GLY A 299 -26.59 -1.33 -7.21
N GLY A 300 -25.74 -2.20 -6.62
CA GLY A 300 -26.15 -2.97 -5.45
C GLY A 300 -27.17 -4.06 -5.77
N TYR A 301 -27.35 -4.98 -4.86
CA TYR A 301 -28.45 -5.96 -4.86
C TYR A 301 -29.33 -5.80 -3.63
N LEU A 302 -28.91 -4.99 -2.67
CA LEU A 302 -29.65 -4.59 -1.48
C LEU A 302 -30.10 -3.13 -1.63
N PRO A 303 -31.19 -2.72 -0.97
CA PRO A 303 -31.61 -1.31 -0.93
C PRO A 303 -30.51 -0.43 -0.35
N HIS A 304 -30.34 0.78 -0.86
CA HIS A 304 -29.36 1.75 -0.36
C HIS A 304 -27.93 1.18 -0.21
N ASN A 305 -27.48 0.43 -1.24
CA ASN A 305 -26.14 -0.16 -1.31
C ASN A 305 -25.45 0.15 -2.64
N GLN A 306 -25.77 1.29 -3.22
CA GLN A 306 -25.15 1.70 -4.48
C GLN A 306 -23.79 2.35 -4.21
N ALA A 307 -22.90 2.18 -5.17
CA ALA A 307 -21.60 2.86 -5.15
C ALA A 307 -21.16 3.20 -6.57
N LYS A 308 -20.51 4.34 -6.72
CA LYS A 308 -19.86 4.74 -7.97
C LYS A 308 -18.51 5.35 -7.66
N SER A 309 -17.57 5.19 -8.57
CA SER A 309 -16.26 5.84 -8.45
C SER A 309 -15.64 6.11 -9.80
N TRP A 310 -14.77 7.08 -9.85
CA TRP A 310 -13.87 7.29 -10.95
C TRP A 310 -12.44 7.49 -10.45
N THR A 311 -11.48 7.08 -11.27
CA THR A 311 -10.06 7.22 -10.97
C THR A 311 -9.33 7.71 -12.21
N LEU A 312 -8.56 8.76 -12.09
CA LEU A 312 -7.61 9.22 -13.11
C LEU A 312 -6.20 8.99 -12.59
N THR A 313 -5.39 8.27 -13.36
CA THR A 313 -3.94 8.12 -13.11
C THR A 313 -3.19 8.63 -14.34
N SER A 314 -2.26 9.56 -14.14
CA SER A 314 -1.47 10.15 -15.21
C SER A 314 0.00 10.22 -14.83
N LYS A 315 0.88 9.91 -15.75
CA LYS A 315 2.34 10.02 -15.59
C LYS A 315 2.94 10.63 -16.85
N LEU A 316 3.81 11.60 -16.64
CA LEU A 316 4.63 12.24 -17.67
C LEU A 316 6.10 12.04 -17.33
N ALA A 317 6.86 11.47 -18.24
CA ALA A 317 8.31 11.33 -18.11
C ALA A 317 9.00 12.15 -19.19
N VAL A 318 9.95 12.99 -18.78
CA VAL A 318 10.73 13.86 -19.69
C VAL A 318 12.22 13.67 -19.40
N ARG A 319 13.03 13.59 -20.45
CA ARG A 319 14.50 13.53 -20.38
C ARG A 319 15.10 14.78 -21.02
N PRO A 320 15.21 15.89 -20.25
CA PRO A 320 15.78 17.15 -20.77
C PRO A 320 17.24 16.99 -21.17
N LEU A 321 17.99 16.17 -20.42
CA LEU A 321 19.38 15.80 -20.65
C LEU A 321 19.50 14.27 -20.70
N ARG A 322 20.56 13.75 -21.28
CA ARG A 322 20.80 12.30 -21.34
C ARG A 322 20.89 11.64 -19.96
N ASN A 323 21.42 12.38 -18.98
CA ASN A 323 21.63 11.92 -17.60
C ASN A 323 20.58 12.45 -16.61
N LEU A 324 19.54 13.17 -17.07
CA LEU A 324 18.48 13.71 -16.23
C LEU A 324 17.11 13.23 -16.72
N LYS A 325 16.39 12.50 -15.86
CA LYS A 325 14.98 12.13 -16.05
C LYS A 325 14.11 12.88 -15.05
N VAL A 326 13.07 13.54 -15.52
CA VAL A 326 12.06 14.17 -14.69
C VAL A 326 10.73 13.47 -14.93
N THR A 327 10.10 13.02 -13.87
CA THR A 327 8.77 12.36 -13.91
C THR A 327 7.80 13.17 -13.09
N ALA A 328 6.63 13.45 -13.65
CA ALA A 328 5.48 14.01 -12.94
C ALA A 328 4.34 13.00 -12.96
N TYR A 329 3.65 12.84 -11.84
CA TYR A 329 2.53 11.92 -11.73
C TYR A 329 1.36 12.53 -10.97
N THR A 330 0.15 12.10 -11.30
CA THR A 330 -1.06 12.48 -10.59
C THR A 330 -2.01 11.27 -10.46
N THR A 331 -2.72 11.23 -9.36
CA THR A 331 -3.86 10.32 -9.16
C THR A 331 -5.00 11.14 -8.56
N LEU A 332 -6.15 11.10 -9.21
CA LEU A 332 -7.40 11.67 -8.69
C LEU A 332 -8.39 10.54 -8.52
N TYR A 333 -9.00 10.46 -7.37
CA TYR A 333 -9.99 9.47 -7.01
C TYR A 333 -11.19 10.13 -6.37
N ASP A 334 -12.37 9.70 -6.76
CA ASP A 334 -13.64 10.12 -6.18
C ASP A 334 -14.55 8.90 -6.09
N ARG A 335 -15.20 8.72 -4.95
CA ARG A 335 -16.17 7.65 -4.71
C ARG A 335 -17.32 8.15 -3.88
N GLU A 336 -18.51 7.86 -4.35
CA GLU A 336 -19.74 7.98 -3.59
C GLU A 336 -20.30 6.58 -3.30
N GLN A 337 -20.75 6.35 -2.09
CA GLN A 337 -21.32 5.08 -1.65
C GLN A 337 -22.45 5.35 -0.66
N GLU A 338 -23.60 4.73 -0.89
CA GLU A 338 -24.66 4.64 0.10
C GLU A 338 -24.21 3.69 1.22
N ARG A 339 -24.53 4.05 2.45
CA ARG A 339 -24.22 3.24 3.62
C ARG A 339 -25.39 2.27 3.87
N TYR A 340 -25.27 1.05 3.36
CA TYR A 340 -26.23 0.01 3.66
C TYR A 340 -26.24 -0.30 5.16
N GLN A 341 -27.45 -0.42 5.73
CA GLN A 341 -27.65 -0.98 7.05
C GLN A 341 -28.63 -2.13 6.96
N HIS A 342 -28.42 -3.15 7.79
CA HIS A 342 -29.28 -4.33 7.77
C HIS A 342 -30.69 -3.97 8.23
N ARG A 343 -31.68 -4.52 7.53
CA ARG A 343 -33.10 -4.18 7.74
C ARG A 343 -33.64 -4.59 9.12
N ASP A 344 -33.23 -5.77 9.57
CA ASP A 344 -33.67 -6.34 10.83
C ASP A 344 -32.45 -6.63 11.71
N VAL A 345 -32.26 -5.84 12.76
CA VAL A 345 -31.23 -6.03 13.77
C VAL A 345 -31.90 -6.08 15.13
N ASN A 346 -31.58 -7.09 15.94
CA ASN A 346 -32.12 -7.25 17.29
C ASN A 346 -33.66 -7.26 17.37
N GLY A 347 -34.37 -7.74 16.32
CA GLY A 347 -35.82 -7.81 16.26
C GLY A 347 -36.53 -6.51 15.90
N TYR A 348 -35.79 -5.47 15.50
CA TYR A 348 -36.35 -4.22 15.01
C TYR A 348 -36.26 -4.16 13.49
N SER A 349 -37.36 -3.72 12.84
CA SER A 349 -37.41 -3.47 11.41
C SER A 349 -37.02 -2.02 11.10
N TYR A 350 -36.06 -1.85 10.18
CA TYR A 350 -35.49 -0.54 9.81
C TYR A 350 -35.89 -0.08 8.41
N ASP A 351 -36.98 -0.58 7.87
CA ASP A 351 -37.43 -0.24 6.50
C ASP A 351 -37.52 1.25 6.24
N PHE A 352 -37.93 2.02 7.22
CA PHE A 352 -38.07 3.48 7.14
C PHE A 352 -36.78 4.25 7.48
N ALA A 353 -35.75 3.59 7.98
CA ALA A 353 -34.50 4.22 8.36
C ALA A 353 -33.42 4.09 7.26
N LEU A 354 -33.64 3.27 6.24
CA LEU A 354 -32.67 3.03 5.17
C LEU A 354 -32.33 4.31 4.39
N GLU A 355 -33.30 5.21 4.20
CA GLU A 355 -33.09 6.51 3.54
C GLU A 355 -32.18 7.46 4.33
N ASN A 356 -32.09 7.27 5.66
CA ASN A 356 -31.26 8.05 6.56
C ASN A 356 -29.90 7.43 6.82
N SER A 357 -29.59 6.25 6.26
CA SER A 357 -28.36 5.52 6.53
C SER A 357 -27.11 6.25 6.05
N GLY A 358 -27.27 7.24 5.21
CA GLY A 358 -26.26 8.21 4.86
C GLY A 358 -25.47 7.89 3.58
N LEU A 359 -24.95 8.93 3.00
CA LEU A 359 -24.01 8.90 1.87
C LEU A 359 -22.60 9.09 2.38
N ILE A 360 -21.68 8.26 1.90
CA ILE A 360 -20.24 8.41 2.13
C ILE A 360 -19.59 8.87 0.83
N LYS A 361 -18.88 9.99 0.89
CA LYS A 361 -18.02 10.45 -0.18
C LYS A 361 -16.55 10.39 0.24
N ASN A 362 -15.73 9.72 -0.56
CA ASN A 362 -14.29 9.64 -0.38
C ASN A 362 -13.58 10.24 -1.59
N ASP A 363 -12.72 11.21 -1.34
CA ASP A 363 -11.87 11.84 -2.36
C ASP A 363 -10.40 11.59 -2.03
N ALA A 364 -9.58 11.41 -3.06
CA ALA A 364 -8.14 11.47 -2.91
C ALA A 364 -7.48 12.21 -4.08
N LYS A 365 -6.47 13.00 -3.76
CA LYS A 365 -5.67 13.76 -4.73
C LYS A 365 -4.21 13.55 -4.43
N ARG A 366 -3.49 13.06 -5.41
CA ARG A 366 -2.06 12.87 -5.35
C ARG A 366 -1.41 13.60 -6.51
N PHE A 367 -0.46 14.46 -6.22
CA PHE A 367 0.39 15.14 -7.19
C PHE A 367 1.84 14.96 -6.74
N GLY A 368 2.70 14.61 -7.65
CA GLY A 368 4.09 14.49 -7.29
C GLY A 368 4.98 14.38 -8.51
N GLY A 369 6.26 14.36 -8.26
CA GLY A 369 7.27 14.19 -9.29
C GLY A 369 8.63 13.89 -8.69
N ASN A 370 9.48 13.31 -9.53
CA ASN A 370 10.87 13.06 -9.20
C ASN A 370 11.78 13.56 -10.33
N ALA A 371 12.96 14.03 -9.94
CA ALA A 371 14.06 14.36 -10.85
C ALA A 371 15.24 13.46 -10.50
N THR A 372 15.57 12.54 -11.40
CA THR A 372 16.67 11.59 -11.22
C THR A 372 17.83 11.98 -12.08
N LEU A 373 18.96 12.28 -11.45
CA LEU A 373 20.20 12.71 -12.08
C LEU A 373 21.26 11.63 -11.92
N GLN A 374 21.74 11.10 -13.02
CA GLN A 374 22.91 10.22 -13.04
C GLN A 374 24.18 11.08 -13.02
N LEU A 375 24.90 11.08 -11.89
CA LEU A 375 26.14 11.84 -11.70
C LEU A 375 27.34 11.15 -12.36
N SER A 376 27.38 9.81 -12.28
CA SER A 376 28.38 8.95 -12.92
C SER A 376 27.75 7.61 -13.30
N ALA A 377 28.47 6.72 -13.95
CA ALA A 377 27.98 5.36 -14.22
C ALA A 377 27.49 4.63 -12.93
N ASN A 378 28.14 4.91 -11.81
CA ASN A 378 27.91 4.22 -10.53
C ASN A 378 27.19 5.06 -9.47
N THR A 379 26.74 6.28 -9.78
CA THR A 379 26.12 7.16 -8.78
C THR A 379 24.91 7.88 -9.35
N VAL A 380 23.79 7.75 -8.65
CA VAL A 380 22.51 8.37 -8.99
C VAL A 380 22.01 9.17 -7.80
N VAL A 381 21.49 10.35 -8.06
CA VAL A 381 20.77 11.18 -7.10
C VAL A 381 19.36 11.40 -7.60
N SER A 382 18.40 11.24 -6.73
CA SER A 382 16.99 11.50 -7.01
C SER A 382 16.46 12.59 -6.07
N PHE A 383 15.72 13.54 -6.63
CA PHE A 383 14.96 14.55 -5.88
C PHE A 383 13.49 14.36 -6.17
N LYS A 384 12.65 14.46 -5.16
CA LYS A 384 11.23 14.14 -5.26
C LYS A 384 10.38 15.13 -4.47
N ALA A 385 9.18 15.45 -4.97
CA ALA A 385 8.21 16.34 -4.33
C ALA A 385 6.80 15.78 -4.46
N GLY A 386 6.00 15.93 -3.42
CA GLY A 386 4.65 15.43 -3.44
C GLY A 386 3.66 16.19 -2.58
N TYR A 387 2.42 16.10 -3.00
CA TYR A 387 1.24 16.48 -2.25
C TYR A 387 0.25 15.33 -2.30
N PHE A 388 -0.23 14.90 -1.15
CA PHE A 388 -1.29 13.93 -1.02
C PHE A 388 -2.39 14.47 -0.12
N GLU A 389 -3.62 14.27 -0.52
CA GLU A 389 -4.82 14.64 0.21
C GLU A 389 -5.83 13.50 0.10
N THR A 390 -6.46 13.14 1.21
CA THR A 390 -7.65 12.31 1.24
C THR A 390 -8.70 12.94 2.13
N SER A 391 -9.96 12.85 1.73
CA SER A 391 -11.09 13.31 2.52
C SER A 391 -12.22 12.31 2.54
N THR A 392 -12.96 12.27 3.65
CA THR A 392 -14.18 11.50 3.82
C THR A 392 -15.25 12.42 4.36
N LYS A 393 -16.41 12.43 3.69
CA LYS A 393 -17.63 13.08 4.21
C LYS A 393 -18.72 12.02 4.34
N LEU A 394 -19.40 12.01 5.48
CA LEU A 394 -20.56 11.20 5.76
C LEU A 394 -21.67 12.11 6.29
N ALA A 395 -22.84 12.03 5.72
CA ALA A 395 -24.05 12.70 6.19
C ALA A 395 -25.29 11.98 5.61
N PRO A 396 -26.49 12.19 6.14
CA PRO A 396 -27.73 11.77 5.49
C PRO A 396 -27.77 12.30 4.05
N ASP A 397 -28.25 11.51 3.08
CA ASP A 397 -28.17 11.82 1.66
C ASP A 397 -28.84 13.19 1.33
N HIS A 398 -30.05 13.40 1.82
CA HIS A 398 -30.80 14.65 1.59
C HIS A 398 -30.22 15.89 2.29
N LEU A 399 -29.31 15.71 3.27
CA LEU A 399 -28.59 16.78 4.00
C LEU A 399 -27.12 16.82 3.66
N PHE A 400 -26.67 16.06 2.66
CA PHE A 400 -25.25 15.85 2.40
C PHE A 400 -24.50 17.17 2.12
N ASP A 401 -25.13 18.09 1.41
CA ASP A 401 -24.52 19.39 1.05
C ASP A 401 -24.78 20.48 2.08
N VAL A 402 -25.53 20.19 3.14
CA VAL A 402 -25.84 21.11 4.24
C VAL A 402 -24.91 20.85 5.42
N TYR A 403 -24.33 21.91 6.00
CA TYR A 403 -23.53 21.74 7.20
C TYR A 403 -24.44 21.43 8.39
N TRP A 404 -24.00 20.57 9.31
CA TRP A 404 -24.84 20.00 10.35
C TRP A 404 -25.54 21.02 11.27
N ASP A 405 -24.97 22.21 11.49
CA ASP A 405 -25.54 23.27 12.31
C ASP A 405 -26.75 23.97 11.64
N GLN A 406 -26.95 23.72 10.35
CA GLN A 406 -28.06 24.23 9.54
C GLN A 406 -29.09 23.15 9.25
N TRP A 407 -28.95 21.97 9.82
CA TRP A 407 -29.92 20.90 9.61
C TRP A 407 -31.29 21.25 10.19
N PRO A 408 -32.39 20.96 9.49
CA PRO A 408 -33.73 21.26 9.96
C PRO A 408 -33.98 20.68 11.36
N GLY A 409 -34.56 21.48 12.26
CA GLY A 409 -34.84 21.07 13.62
C GLY A 409 -33.64 21.06 14.57
N TYR A 410 -32.43 21.32 14.09
CA TYR A 410 -31.26 21.47 14.96
C TYR A 410 -31.37 22.78 15.74
N SER A 411 -31.40 22.71 17.05
CA SER A 411 -31.23 23.86 17.92
C SER A 411 -30.66 23.43 19.27
N VAL A 412 -29.88 24.29 19.90
CA VAL A 412 -29.32 24.09 21.22
C VAL A 412 -29.75 25.21 22.15
N ASP A 413 -29.99 24.90 23.38
CA ASP A 413 -30.26 25.91 24.42
C ASP A 413 -29.00 26.69 24.81
N GLY A 414 -29.15 27.69 25.67
CA GLY A 414 -28.03 28.52 26.15
C GLY A 414 -26.95 27.76 26.93
N ASN A 415 -27.20 26.52 27.33
CA ASN A 415 -26.27 25.62 28.01
C ASN A 415 -25.62 24.61 27.06
N GLY A 416 -25.95 24.67 25.78
CA GLY A 416 -25.42 23.76 24.78
C GLY A 416 -26.15 22.40 24.71
N PHE A 417 -27.29 22.26 25.39
CA PHE A 417 -28.12 21.06 25.29
C PHE A 417 -29.05 21.14 24.08
N TYR A 418 -29.23 20.03 23.45
CA TYR A 418 -30.19 19.86 22.36
C TYR A 418 -31.60 20.04 22.89
N ASN A 419 -32.43 20.88 22.28
CA ASN A 419 -33.77 21.23 22.80
C ASN A 419 -34.88 20.26 22.39
N GLY A 420 -34.55 19.14 21.78
CA GLY A 420 -35.52 18.07 21.48
C GLY A 420 -36.39 18.32 20.24
N THR A 421 -36.30 19.46 19.58
CA THR A 421 -37.14 19.80 18.42
C THR A 421 -36.96 18.87 17.21
N ILE A 422 -35.79 18.22 17.11
CA ILE A 422 -35.57 17.19 16.07
C ILE A 422 -36.47 15.97 16.31
N GLN A 423 -36.83 15.68 17.56
CA GLN A 423 -37.72 14.56 17.88
C GLN A 423 -39.17 14.79 17.44
N ASP A 424 -39.65 16.01 17.50
CA ASP A 424 -41.03 16.35 17.17
C ASP A 424 -41.33 16.33 15.69
N ASN A 425 -40.33 16.64 14.85
CA ASN A 425 -40.48 16.59 13.39
C ASN A 425 -40.44 15.17 12.82
N TYR A 426 -40.12 14.21 13.64
CA TYR A 426 -39.94 12.84 13.23
C TYR A 426 -41.23 12.07 12.95
N THR A 427 -42.30 12.41 13.62
CA THR A 427 -43.58 11.69 13.50
C THR A 427 -44.39 12.06 12.25
N THR A 428 -44.02 13.14 11.54
CA THR A 428 -44.78 13.65 10.40
C THR A 428 -44.05 13.62 9.08
N ASP A 429 -42.73 13.57 9.12
CA ASP A 429 -41.92 13.52 7.90
C ASP A 429 -40.70 12.62 8.16
N SER A 430 -40.82 11.38 7.75
CA SER A 430 -39.82 10.32 7.93
C SER A 430 -38.46 10.63 7.35
N ALA A 431 -38.28 11.76 6.72
CA ALA A 431 -37.09 12.14 5.99
C ALA A 431 -35.96 12.71 6.86
N TYR A 432 -36.23 13.28 8.03
CA TYR A 432 -35.24 14.16 8.63
C TYR A 432 -34.33 13.53 9.68
N PHE A 433 -34.88 12.99 10.72
CA PHE A 433 -34.04 12.42 11.75
C PHE A 433 -34.79 11.28 12.42
N TYR A 434 -34.30 10.10 12.24
CA TYR A 434 -34.67 9.07 13.14
C TYR A 434 -33.85 9.20 14.42
N THR A 435 -34.36 9.92 15.35
CA THR A 435 -34.02 9.69 16.73
C THR A 435 -34.79 8.47 17.15
N GLY A 436 -34.28 7.30 16.83
CA GLY A 436 -34.89 6.07 17.27
C GLY A 436 -34.96 6.06 18.77
N TYR A 437 -36.08 6.52 19.31
CA TYR A 437 -36.49 6.15 20.65
C TYR A 437 -36.76 4.67 20.78
N VAL A 438 -36.59 3.96 19.74
CA VAL A 438 -36.53 2.54 19.79
C VAL A 438 -35.12 2.21 20.18
N ASN A 439 -34.79 2.27 21.43
CA ASN A 439 -33.69 1.63 22.16
C ASN A 439 -32.42 1.24 21.36
N ASP A 440 -32.14 1.87 20.22
CA ASP A 440 -31.06 1.42 19.39
C ASP A 440 -30.23 2.57 18.84
N SER A 441 -28.99 2.59 19.25
CA SER A 441 -27.93 3.54 18.90
C SER A 441 -27.55 3.58 17.40
N LEU A 442 -28.16 2.77 16.56
CA LEU A 442 -27.77 2.58 15.17
C LEU A 442 -28.29 3.65 14.19
N TYR A 443 -29.23 4.50 14.58
CA TYR A 443 -29.98 5.40 13.69
C TYR A 443 -29.86 6.88 13.97
N TYR A 444 -28.92 7.28 14.79
CA TYR A 444 -28.68 8.69 14.99
C TYR A 444 -28.04 9.30 13.75
N PRO A 445 -28.54 10.44 13.27
CA PRO A 445 -27.86 11.16 12.21
C PRO A 445 -26.43 11.42 12.59
N TYR A 446 -25.52 11.11 11.68
CA TYR A 446 -24.10 11.28 11.89
C TYR A 446 -23.54 12.15 10.79
N TYR A 447 -22.89 13.24 11.19
CA TYR A 447 -22.08 14.06 10.32
C TYR A 447 -20.61 13.76 10.60
N LEU A 448 -19.86 13.49 9.55
CA LEU A 448 -18.40 13.40 9.59
C LEU A 448 -17.83 14.12 8.39
N TYR A 449 -16.92 15.03 8.64
CA TYR A 449 -15.98 15.52 7.65
C TYR A 449 -14.57 15.37 8.21
N ARG A 450 -13.76 14.55 7.54
CA ARG A 450 -12.35 14.42 7.86
C ARG A 450 -11.52 14.60 6.60
N LYS A 451 -10.37 15.26 6.76
CA LYS A 451 -9.43 15.50 5.67
C LYS A 451 -8.02 15.41 6.19
N SER A 452 -7.22 14.52 5.62
CA SER A 452 -5.78 14.48 5.83
C SER A 452 -5.06 14.91 4.57
N SER A 453 -4.04 15.73 4.72
CA SER A 453 -3.15 16.10 3.62
C SER A 453 -1.73 16.25 4.12
N TYR A 454 -0.77 16.03 3.23
CA TYR A 454 0.62 16.35 3.51
C TYR A 454 1.33 16.87 2.25
N LYS A 455 2.31 17.70 2.51
CA LYS A 455 3.35 18.09 1.54
C LYS A 455 4.61 17.35 1.93
N SER A 456 5.21 16.66 0.99
CA SER A 456 6.46 15.94 1.22
C SER A 456 7.59 16.49 0.39
N ALA A 457 8.73 16.32 0.97
CA ALA A 457 9.96 16.83 0.42
C ALA A 457 11.18 15.93 0.79
N GLY A 458 12.15 15.45 -0.13
CA GLY A 458 13.36 14.62 0.17
C GLY A 458 14.34 14.34 -0.98
N PHE A 459 15.43 13.63 -0.70
CA PHE A 459 16.43 13.22 -1.69
C PHE A 459 16.99 11.84 -1.38
N ASP A 460 17.38 11.09 -2.40
CA ASP A 460 18.12 9.84 -2.28
C ASP A 460 19.41 9.92 -3.08
N LEU A 461 20.44 9.32 -2.54
CA LEU A 461 21.68 9.02 -3.23
C LEU A 461 21.90 7.51 -3.22
N LEU A 462 22.10 6.92 -4.38
CA LEU A 462 22.51 5.53 -4.55
C LEU A 462 23.85 5.52 -5.26
N SER A 463 24.86 4.89 -4.66
CA SER A 463 26.20 4.81 -5.24
C SER A 463 26.81 3.42 -5.07
N GLN A 464 27.19 2.78 -6.18
CA GLN A 464 28.09 1.63 -6.17
C GLN A 464 29.50 2.18 -6.01
N VAL A 465 29.98 2.27 -4.75
CA VAL A 465 31.26 2.90 -4.40
C VAL A 465 32.43 2.08 -4.95
N ASN A 466 32.33 0.78 -4.87
CA ASN A 466 33.20 -0.21 -5.44
C ASN A 466 32.48 -1.54 -5.59
N LYS A 467 33.13 -2.60 -6.03
CA LYS A 467 32.52 -3.92 -6.22
C LYS A 467 31.90 -4.54 -4.95
N PHE A 468 32.34 -4.08 -3.76
CA PHE A 468 31.86 -4.64 -2.48
C PHE A 468 30.78 -3.76 -1.84
N HIS A 469 30.74 -2.46 -2.06
CA HIS A 469 29.94 -1.51 -1.31
C HIS A 469 28.98 -0.74 -2.21
N GLN A 470 27.69 -0.89 -1.93
CA GLN A 470 26.62 -0.06 -2.50
C GLN A 470 25.96 0.76 -1.38
N LEU A 471 26.26 2.06 -1.35
CA LEU A 471 25.69 2.99 -0.39
C LEU A 471 24.37 3.55 -0.88
N ALA A 472 23.37 3.57 0.02
CA ALA A 472 22.14 4.30 -0.13
C ALA A 472 21.99 5.26 1.05
N LEU A 473 21.84 6.54 0.77
CA LEU A 473 21.62 7.60 1.75
C LEU A 473 20.35 8.35 1.39
N GLY A 474 19.67 8.86 2.39
CA GLY A 474 18.54 9.71 2.11
C GLY A 474 17.99 10.44 3.33
N ALA A 475 17.14 11.43 3.13
CA ALA A 475 16.45 12.20 4.16
C ALA A 475 15.07 12.71 3.70
N GLU A 476 13.97 12.65 4.47
CA GLU A 476 12.61 13.11 4.14
C GLU A 476 12.08 14.16 5.12
N PHE A 477 11.15 14.96 4.65
CA PHE A 477 10.36 15.86 5.46
C PHE A 477 8.89 15.83 4.99
N ARG A 478 7.97 15.75 5.93
CA ARG A 478 6.53 15.85 5.68
C ARG A 478 5.88 16.84 6.62
N GLN A 479 5.12 17.77 6.06
CA GLN A 479 4.24 18.65 6.78
C GLN A 479 2.80 18.18 6.58
N ASN A 480 2.21 17.62 7.62
CA ASN A 480 0.83 17.17 7.61
C ASN A 480 -0.14 18.30 7.94
N ARG A 481 -1.40 18.13 7.55
CA ARG A 481 -2.55 18.89 8.03
C ARG A 481 -3.73 17.95 8.16
N LEU A 482 -4.33 17.93 9.32
CA LEU A 482 -5.41 17.02 9.69
C LEU A 482 -6.60 17.85 10.16
N ILE A 483 -7.71 17.71 9.45
CA ILE A 483 -8.98 18.34 9.76
C ILE A 483 -9.96 17.25 10.15
N TRP A 484 -10.59 17.41 11.28
CA TRP A 484 -11.64 16.55 11.76
C TRP A 484 -12.81 17.40 12.21
N ASP A 485 -14.01 17.08 11.79
CA ASP A 485 -15.24 17.72 12.17
C ASP A 485 -16.36 16.66 12.16
N ASN A 486 -16.80 16.24 13.33
CA ASN A 486 -17.87 15.28 13.45
C ASN A 486 -18.98 15.74 14.39
N LYS A 487 -20.17 15.21 14.18
CA LYS A 487 -21.30 15.39 15.07
C LYS A 487 -22.17 14.14 15.07
N GLN A 488 -22.41 13.63 16.26
CA GLN A 488 -23.31 12.49 16.51
C GLN A 488 -24.48 12.97 17.34
N PHE A 489 -25.69 12.75 16.84
CA PHE A 489 -26.91 13.25 17.41
C PHE A 489 -27.62 12.16 18.23
N PHE A 490 -26.91 11.54 19.15
CA PHE A 490 -27.51 10.63 20.13
C PHE A 490 -27.58 11.34 21.49
N ASN A 491 -28.62 11.04 22.24
CA ASN A 491 -28.90 11.68 23.52
C ASN A 491 -29.25 13.21 23.45
N VAL A 492 -29.61 13.75 24.59
CA VAL A 492 -30.02 15.14 24.78
C VAL A 492 -28.90 16.12 24.47
N ARG A 493 -27.64 15.67 24.53
CA ARG A 493 -26.48 16.47 24.17
C ARG A 493 -25.70 15.81 23.05
N PRO A 494 -25.76 16.36 21.82
CA PRO A 494 -25.01 15.81 20.70
C PRO A 494 -23.51 15.84 20.96
N TYR A 495 -22.85 14.69 20.77
CA TYR A 495 -21.39 14.60 20.84
C TYR A 495 -20.76 15.06 19.54
N GLY A 496 -19.65 15.75 19.61
CA GLY A 496 -18.89 16.10 18.45
C GLY A 496 -17.57 16.75 18.80
N GLU A 497 -16.61 16.62 17.91
CA GLU A 497 -15.32 17.25 18.04
C GLU A 497 -14.87 17.89 16.74
N LYS A 498 -14.05 18.92 16.87
CA LYS A 498 -13.46 19.62 15.74
C LYS A 498 -12.03 20.01 16.03
N TYR A 499 -11.12 19.66 15.11
CA TYR A 499 -9.74 20.14 15.17
C TYR A 499 -9.14 20.33 13.78
N ASP A 500 -8.14 21.18 13.69
CA ASP A 500 -7.28 21.42 12.52
C ASP A 500 -5.84 21.52 13.06
N VAL A 501 -5.04 20.49 12.82
CA VAL A 501 -3.70 20.34 13.39
C VAL A 501 -2.68 20.03 12.32
N GLY A 502 -1.42 20.38 12.56
CA GLY A 502 -0.35 20.31 11.57
C GLY A 502 0.92 19.61 12.06
N PRO A 503 0.89 18.30 12.39
CA PRO A 503 2.11 17.62 12.83
C PRO A 503 3.15 17.54 11.71
N SER A 504 4.42 17.68 12.07
CA SER A 504 5.55 17.54 11.16
C SER A 504 6.30 16.22 11.43
N TYR A 505 6.82 15.63 10.36
CA TYR A 505 7.62 14.41 10.40
C TYR A 505 8.85 14.58 9.54
N ALA A 506 9.99 14.09 10.02
CA ALA A 506 11.24 14.03 9.27
C ALA A 506 11.93 12.68 9.49
N ALA A 507 12.68 12.21 8.49
CA ALA A 507 13.51 11.05 8.65
C ALA A 507 14.79 11.16 7.83
N ALA A 508 15.81 10.39 8.24
CA ALA A 508 17.04 10.21 7.48
C ALA A 508 17.48 8.76 7.58
N PHE A 509 18.13 8.25 6.54
CA PHE A 509 18.67 6.90 6.55
C PHE A 509 20.03 6.80 5.88
N ALA A 510 20.78 5.79 6.30
CA ALA A 510 22.00 5.34 5.66
C ALA A 510 22.01 3.80 5.62
N GLN A 511 22.32 3.23 4.49
CA GLN A 511 22.40 1.78 4.29
C GLN A 511 23.59 1.44 3.39
N ASP A 512 24.35 0.41 3.79
CA ASP A 512 25.39 -0.19 2.98
C ASP A 512 25.02 -1.64 2.64
N LYS A 513 25.00 -1.95 1.35
CA LYS A 513 24.91 -3.31 0.86
C LYS A 513 26.32 -3.79 0.52
N ILE A 514 26.83 -4.72 1.33
CA ILE A 514 28.16 -5.27 1.23
C ILE A 514 28.09 -6.61 0.49
N GLU A 515 28.68 -6.68 -0.70
CA GLU A 515 28.65 -7.84 -1.60
C GLU A 515 30.02 -8.53 -1.59
N LEU A 516 30.18 -9.65 -0.82
CA LEU A 516 31.43 -10.39 -0.66
C LEU A 516 31.49 -11.67 -1.53
N GLY A 517 30.67 -11.76 -2.58
CA GLY A 517 30.60 -12.94 -3.45
C GLY A 517 29.81 -14.10 -2.85
N TYR A 518 30.28 -14.64 -1.74
CA TYR A 518 29.61 -15.73 -1.02
C TYR A 518 28.66 -15.24 0.11
N LEU A 519 28.69 -13.98 0.45
CA LEU A 519 27.87 -13.38 1.50
C LEU A 519 27.50 -11.96 1.12
N ILE A 520 26.22 -11.64 1.21
CA ILE A 520 25.71 -10.29 1.04
C ILE A 520 25.14 -9.82 2.37
N ILE A 521 25.54 -8.63 2.80
CA ILE A 521 25.10 -8.02 4.06
C ILE A 521 24.43 -6.69 3.74
N ASN A 522 23.21 -6.48 4.20
CA ASN A 522 22.54 -5.20 4.20
C ASN A 522 22.55 -4.63 5.62
N ALA A 523 23.33 -3.59 5.87
CA ALA A 523 23.39 -2.90 7.16
C ALA A 523 22.79 -1.49 6.99
N GLY A 524 21.74 -1.20 7.71
CA GLY A 524 21.02 0.06 7.62
C GLY A 524 20.71 0.70 8.97
N LEU A 525 20.68 2.01 8.98
CA LEU A 525 20.27 2.82 10.12
C LEU A 525 19.28 3.87 9.65
N ARG A 526 18.16 4.01 10.36
CA ARG A 526 17.17 5.06 10.11
C ARG A 526 16.94 5.86 11.39
N LEU A 527 16.82 7.18 11.22
CA LEU A 527 16.43 8.14 12.24
C LEU A 527 15.08 8.71 11.86
N ASP A 528 14.10 8.63 12.74
CA ASP A 528 12.77 9.21 12.58
C ASP A 528 12.53 10.29 13.64
N TYR A 529 11.94 11.41 13.25
CA TYR A 529 11.58 12.53 14.08
C TYR A 529 10.12 12.91 13.86
N LEU A 530 9.35 12.97 14.95
CA LEU A 530 7.95 13.42 14.97
C LEU A 530 7.81 14.64 15.87
N ASN A 531 7.08 15.65 15.40
CA ASN A 531 6.61 16.75 16.21
C ASN A 531 5.10 16.95 16.01
N ALA A 532 4.33 16.69 17.07
CA ALA A 532 2.87 16.81 17.01
C ALA A 532 2.40 18.28 16.98
N GLU A 533 3.21 19.23 17.47
CA GLU A 533 2.97 20.68 17.44
C GLU A 533 1.66 21.13 18.09
N ILE A 534 1.20 20.45 19.16
CA ILE A 534 -0.09 20.68 19.79
C ILE A 534 0.04 21.03 21.28
N ASP A 535 -0.84 21.90 21.76
CA ASP A 535 -1.05 22.15 23.17
C ASP A 535 -2.17 21.24 23.70
N TYR A 536 -1.97 20.64 24.87
CA TYR A 536 -2.91 19.70 25.50
C TYR A 536 -2.95 19.90 27.00
N TRP A 537 -4.04 19.49 27.63
CA TRP A 537 -4.19 19.56 29.07
C TRP A 537 -3.42 18.43 29.76
N ASP A 538 -2.54 18.79 30.72
CA ASP A 538 -1.79 17.84 31.56
C ASP A 538 -2.75 16.90 32.31
N ASP A 539 -3.78 17.51 32.89
CA ASP A 539 -4.91 16.82 33.48
C ASP A 539 -6.20 17.24 32.78
N PRO A 540 -6.82 16.38 31.96
CA PRO A 540 -8.07 16.66 31.29
C PRO A 540 -9.24 17.00 32.24
N ALA A 541 -9.25 16.45 33.45
CA ALA A 541 -10.34 16.65 34.41
C ALA A 541 -10.30 18.04 35.07
N THR A 542 -9.13 18.52 35.46
CA THR A 542 -8.98 19.78 36.15
C THR A 542 -8.65 20.96 35.24
N LYS A 543 -8.08 20.67 34.06
CA LYS A 543 -7.66 21.70 33.09
C LYS A 543 -6.78 22.81 33.69
N THR A 544 -5.94 22.44 34.64
CA THR A 544 -5.15 23.42 35.40
C THR A 544 -3.89 23.86 34.67
N ARG A 545 -3.32 23.02 33.84
CA ARG A 545 -2.06 23.28 33.14
C ARG A 545 -2.11 22.83 31.68
N LEU A 546 -1.87 23.77 30.78
CA LEU A 546 -1.69 23.52 29.37
C LEU A 546 -0.22 23.23 29.07
N LEU A 547 0.08 22.12 28.43
CA LEU A 547 1.44 21.73 28.05
C LEU A 547 1.56 21.67 26.54
N ARG A 548 2.77 21.90 26.03
CA ARG A 548 3.13 21.65 24.62
C ARG A 548 3.61 20.21 24.46
N SER A 549 3.15 19.52 23.42
CA SER A 549 3.61 18.18 23.07
C SER A 549 5.13 18.17 22.82
N LYS A 550 5.79 17.08 23.22
CA LYS A 550 7.23 16.88 23.03
C LYS A 550 7.48 16.20 21.68
N SER A 551 8.52 16.63 21.00
CA SER A 551 9.01 15.91 19.83
C SER A 551 9.58 14.53 20.22
N LYS A 552 9.48 13.55 19.33
CA LYS A 552 9.97 12.19 19.50
C LYS A 552 11.03 11.90 18.45
N THR A 553 12.08 11.18 18.85
CA THR A 553 13.17 10.79 17.95
C THR A 553 13.52 9.34 18.22
N HIS A 554 13.56 8.52 17.17
CA HIS A 554 13.85 7.09 17.25
C HIS A 554 14.87 6.66 16.22
N ILE A 555 15.66 5.66 16.59
CA ILE A 555 16.70 5.07 15.73
C ILE A 555 16.34 3.62 15.46
N SER A 556 16.33 3.23 14.18
CA SER A 556 15.93 1.91 13.69
C SER A 556 17.11 1.22 13.00
N PRO A 557 17.92 0.43 13.73
CA PRO A 557 18.94 -0.40 13.12
C PRO A 557 18.28 -1.60 12.40
N ARG A 558 18.81 -1.92 11.21
CA ARG A 558 18.35 -3.04 10.37
C ARG A 558 19.53 -3.79 9.81
N LEU A 559 19.48 -5.11 9.84
CA LEU A 559 20.54 -5.99 9.38
C LEU A 559 19.95 -7.16 8.62
N GLY A 560 20.40 -7.36 7.40
CA GLY A 560 19.99 -8.48 6.56
C GLY A 560 21.21 -9.21 6.02
N PHE A 561 21.09 -10.53 5.90
CA PHE A 561 22.11 -11.42 5.34
C PHE A 561 21.51 -12.24 4.21
N SER A 562 22.29 -12.47 3.18
CA SER A 562 22.00 -13.42 2.11
C SER A 562 23.26 -14.21 1.80
N HIS A 563 23.15 -15.55 1.84
CA HIS A 563 24.26 -16.46 1.59
C HIS A 563 23.86 -17.47 0.50
N PRO A 564 24.37 -17.33 -0.74
CA PRO A 564 24.19 -18.36 -1.77
C PRO A 564 25.03 -19.60 -1.40
N VAL A 565 24.36 -20.61 -0.81
CA VAL A 565 24.97 -21.89 -0.44
C VAL A 565 25.41 -22.68 -1.66
N SER A 566 24.66 -22.53 -2.76
CA SER A 566 24.95 -23.09 -4.09
C SER A 566 24.25 -22.24 -5.15
N GLU A 567 24.43 -22.57 -6.42
CA GLU A 567 23.70 -21.94 -7.53
C GLU A 567 22.17 -22.19 -7.46
N TYR A 568 21.74 -23.19 -6.69
CA TYR A 568 20.36 -23.63 -6.56
C TYR A 568 19.76 -23.30 -5.19
N THR A 569 20.58 -22.85 -4.22
CA THR A 569 20.14 -22.69 -2.82
C THR A 569 20.64 -21.37 -2.26
N LEU A 570 19.72 -20.57 -1.77
CA LEU A 570 19.98 -19.31 -1.08
C LEU A 570 19.43 -19.39 0.35
N PHE A 571 20.25 -19.07 1.32
CA PHE A 571 19.84 -18.80 2.69
C PHE A 571 19.79 -17.29 2.93
N HIS A 572 18.75 -16.80 3.63
CA HIS A 572 18.69 -15.42 4.05
C HIS A 572 18.21 -15.31 5.50
N ALA A 573 18.63 -14.24 6.17
CA ALA A 573 18.16 -13.89 7.50
C ALA A 573 18.12 -12.38 7.66
N ASN A 574 17.19 -11.87 8.45
CA ASN A 574 17.15 -10.46 8.79
C ASN A 574 16.73 -10.22 10.24
N TYR A 575 17.15 -9.07 10.75
CA TYR A 575 16.84 -8.56 12.06
C TYR A 575 16.67 -7.04 11.99
N GLY A 576 15.64 -6.49 12.63
CA GLY A 576 15.46 -5.04 12.59
C GLY A 576 14.48 -4.51 13.62
N TYR A 577 14.68 -3.22 13.90
CA TYR A 577 13.76 -2.38 14.67
C TYR A 577 12.91 -1.57 13.72
N TYR A 578 11.61 -1.52 13.99
CA TYR A 578 10.64 -0.79 13.18
C TYR A 578 9.78 0.06 14.11
N TYR A 579 9.59 1.33 13.75
CA TYR A 579 8.75 2.25 14.49
C TYR A 579 7.69 2.85 13.57
N GLN A 580 6.51 3.11 14.14
CA GLN A 580 5.41 3.78 13.48
C GLN A 580 4.79 4.81 14.42
N VAL A 581 4.47 5.98 13.88
CA VAL A 581 3.70 6.98 14.61
C VAL A 581 2.31 6.41 14.91
N PRO A 582 1.80 6.51 16.15
CA PRO A 582 0.41 6.19 16.45
C PRO A 582 -0.53 6.90 15.49
N GLN A 583 -1.62 6.24 15.08
CA GLN A 583 -2.61 6.90 14.24
C GLN A 583 -3.07 8.19 14.89
N TYR A 584 -3.12 9.26 14.13
CA TYR A 584 -3.36 10.60 14.67
C TYR A 584 -4.68 10.80 15.44
N PRO A 585 -5.80 10.08 15.16
CA PRO A 585 -6.96 10.15 16.03
C PRO A 585 -6.66 9.84 17.49
N TYR A 586 -5.83 8.85 17.77
CA TYR A 586 -5.46 8.50 19.14
C TYR A 586 -4.64 9.60 19.86
N MET A 587 -3.98 10.44 19.07
CA MET A 587 -3.23 11.58 19.59
C MET A 587 -4.11 12.83 19.79
N PHE A 588 -5.11 13.05 18.91
CA PHE A 588 -5.79 14.34 18.80
C PHE A 588 -7.29 14.32 19.13
N THR A 589 -7.87 13.15 19.42
CA THR A 589 -9.27 13.06 19.86
C THR A 589 -9.49 13.91 21.12
N ASN A 590 -10.57 14.68 21.11
CA ASN A 590 -11.05 15.48 22.25
C ASN A 590 -9.98 16.40 22.86
N LEU A 591 -9.24 17.14 22.05
CA LEU A 591 -8.19 18.07 22.48
C LEU A 591 -8.69 19.13 23.49
N GLN A 592 -9.98 19.45 23.46
CA GLN A 592 -10.61 20.38 24.39
C GLN A 592 -10.87 19.75 25.76
N ALA A 593 -10.66 18.45 25.90
CA ALA A 593 -10.97 17.66 27.07
C ALA A 593 -12.43 17.90 27.55
N ASP A 594 -13.39 17.78 26.65
CA ASP A 594 -14.81 17.80 27.03
C ASP A 594 -15.17 16.46 27.67
N LEU A 595 -15.31 16.46 28.99
CA LEU A 595 -15.65 15.29 29.80
C LEU A 595 -17.14 15.24 30.17
N THR A 596 -17.96 16.05 29.54
CA THR A 596 -19.38 16.16 29.86
C THR A 596 -20.26 15.17 29.07
N THR A 597 -19.68 14.44 28.14
CA THR A 597 -20.33 13.34 27.42
C THR A 597 -20.34 12.07 28.29
N GLY A 598 -21.27 11.14 28.05
CA GLY A 598 -21.47 9.98 28.90
C GLY A 598 -20.24 9.09 29.11
N PHE A 599 -19.39 8.95 28.06
CA PHE A 599 -18.15 8.16 28.10
C PHE A 599 -17.05 8.89 27.35
N PRO A 600 -16.43 9.90 27.97
CA PRO A 600 -15.44 10.73 27.28
C PRO A 600 -14.13 9.97 27.09
N ILE A 601 -13.60 10.00 25.86
CA ILE A 601 -12.26 9.54 25.52
C ILE A 601 -11.39 10.73 25.13
N VAL A 602 -10.14 10.75 25.57
CA VAL A 602 -9.19 11.83 25.34
C VAL A 602 -7.93 11.30 24.67
N GLY A 603 -7.49 11.96 23.63
CA GLY A 603 -6.22 11.69 22.96
C GLY A 603 -5.00 11.99 23.80
N ASN A 604 -3.85 11.49 23.38
CA ASN A 604 -2.59 11.77 24.05
C ASN A 604 -1.49 12.12 23.02
N PRO A 605 -1.21 13.42 22.84
CA PRO A 605 -0.19 13.87 21.87
C PRO A 605 1.24 13.48 22.23
N ASN A 606 1.48 12.97 23.44
CA ASN A 606 2.80 12.58 23.93
C ASN A 606 3.08 11.08 23.86
N MET A 607 2.24 10.29 23.22
CA MET A 607 2.52 8.86 23.02
C MET A 607 3.85 8.67 22.30
N GLU A 608 4.55 7.59 22.67
CA GLU A 608 5.73 7.13 21.94
C GLU A 608 5.29 6.41 20.67
N PRO A 609 6.11 6.37 19.63
CA PRO A 609 5.87 5.50 18.48
C PRO A 609 5.73 4.03 18.89
N GLU A 610 4.82 3.36 18.19
CA GLU A 610 4.66 1.91 18.28
C GLU A 610 5.90 1.23 17.72
N LYS A 611 6.25 0.04 18.23
CA LYS A 611 7.51 -0.59 17.96
C LYS A 611 7.37 -2.09 17.67
N THR A 612 8.05 -2.57 16.64
CA THR A 612 8.24 -3.99 16.34
C THR A 612 9.71 -4.32 16.25
N ILE A 613 10.14 -5.42 16.91
CA ILE A 613 11.43 -6.08 16.68
C ILE A 613 11.13 -7.33 15.87
N SER A 614 11.70 -7.44 14.69
CA SER A 614 11.44 -8.56 13.78
C SER A 614 12.70 -9.41 13.55
N TYR A 615 12.50 -10.71 13.55
CA TYR A 615 13.49 -11.73 13.22
C TYR A 615 12.94 -12.60 12.10
N GLU A 616 13.74 -12.87 11.10
CA GLU A 616 13.34 -13.71 9.98
C GLU A 616 14.52 -14.53 9.48
N MET A 617 14.26 -15.77 9.06
CA MET A 617 15.19 -16.61 8.35
C MET A 617 14.47 -17.44 7.30
N GLY A 618 15.09 -17.63 6.15
CA GLY A 618 14.47 -18.39 5.07
C GLY A 618 15.46 -19.03 4.12
N VAL A 619 14.93 -19.97 3.36
CA VAL A 619 15.65 -20.70 2.31
C VAL A 619 14.87 -20.58 1.01
N THR A 620 15.58 -20.21 -0.06
CA THR A 620 15.07 -20.28 -1.43
C THR A 620 15.81 -21.39 -2.16
N GLN A 621 15.07 -22.34 -2.73
CA GLN A 621 15.60 -23.50 -3.45
C GLN A 621 15.05 -23.55 -4.87
N ARG A 622 15.90 -23.64 -5.88
CA ARG A 622 15.53 -24.02 -7.24
C ARG A 622 15.39 -25.53 -7.28
N LEU A 623 14.20 -26.03 -7.57
CA LEU A 623 13.89 -27.45 -7.67
C LEU A 623 14.02 -27.98 -9.11
N ALA A 624 13.72 -27.12 -10.09
CA ALA A 624 13.88 -27.36 -11.51
C ALA A 624 14.13 -26.02 -12.23
N ASP A 625 14.37 -26.05 -13.53
CA ASP A 625 14.71 -24.84 -14.32
C ASP A 625 13.61 -23.78 -14.30
N ASP A 626 12.38 -24.16 -14.04
CA ASP A 626 11.22 -23.27 -13.99
C ASP A 626 10.46 -23.35 -12.64
N VAL A 627 10.99 -24.08 -11.64
CA VAL A 627 10.34 -24.29 -10.33
C VAL A 627 11.24 -23.82 -9.19
N ARG A 628 10.70 -22.89 -8.38
CA ARG A 628 11.32 -22.35 -7.19
C ARG A 628 10.45 -22.61 -5.96
N MET A 629 11.08 -23.02 -4.87
CA MET A 629 10.52 -23.10 -3.53
C MET A 629 11.12 -22.01 -2.65
N ASN A 630 10.31 -21.41 -1.81
CA ASN A 630 10.73 -20.50 -0.75
C ASN A 630 10.08 -20.94 0.56
N ALA A 631 10.84 -21.01 1.64
CA ALA A 631 10.35 -21.28 2.98
C ALA A 631 10.98 -20.27 3.93
N THR A 632 10.15 -19.52 4.69
CA THR A 632 10.60 -18.48 5.59
C THR A 632 9.90 -18.62 6.95
N ALA A 633 10.67 -18.67 8.03
CA ALA A 633 10.19 -18.59 9.40
C ALA A 633 10.39 -17.16 9.93
N PHE A 634 9.45 -16.66 10.72
CA PHE A 634 9.51 -15.32 11.28
C PHE A 634 9.00 -15.27 12.72
N TYR A 635 9.55 -14.31 13.47
CA TYR A 635 9.11 -13.93 14.81
C TYR A 635 9.11 -12.40 14.92
N LYS A 636 8.05 -11.86 15.49
CA LYS A 636 7.91 -10.44 15.80
C LYS A 636 7.58 -10.27 17.27
N ASP A 637 8.26 -9.33 17.92
CA ASP A 637 7.96 -8.83 19.25
C ASP A 637 7.43 -7.39 19.10
N VAL A 638 6.18 -7.15 19.48
CA VAL A 638 5.46 -5.91 19.28
C VAL A 638 5.19 -5.26 20.62
N SER A 639 5.51 -3.99 20.76
CA SER A 639 5.41 -3.24 22.02
C SER A 639 5.04 -1.78 21.77
N ASN A 640 4.62 -1.10 22.83
CA ASN A 640 4.16 0.30 22.77
C ASN A 640 2.95 0.52 21.84
N LEU A 641 2.17 -0.52 21.56
CA LEU A 641 0.94 -0.34 20.80
C LEU A 641 -0.05 0.55 21.57
N VAL A 642 -0.85 1.30 20.82
CA VAL A 642 -1.89 2.14 21.41
C VAL A 642 -2.95 1.28 22.10
N SER A 643 -3.30 1.69 23.31
CA SER A 643 -4.34 1.13 24.15
C SER A 643 -5.15 2.26 24.79
N SER A 644 -6.23 1.92 25.48
CA SER A 644 -7.04 2.85 26.22
C SER A 644 -7.18 2.42 27.69
N ARG A 645 -7.16 3.40 28.61
CA ARG A 645 -7.35 3.15 30.04
C ARG A 645 -8.34 4.11 30.65
N GLN A 646 -9.12 3.65 31.60
CA GLN A 646 -9.98 4.50 32.39
C GLN A 646 -9.20 5.22 33.49
N ILE A 647 -9.46 6.52 33.66
CA ILE A 647 -8.93 7.36 34.70
C ILE A 647 -10.09 7.81 35.58
N ALA A 648 -10.13 7.36 36.82
CA ALA A 648 -11.13 7.75 37.79
C ALA A 648 -10.89 9.19 38.28
N THR A 649 -11.96 9.97 38.36
CA THR A 649 -11.96 11.34 38.93
C THR A 649 -13.09 11.48 39.96
N PRO A 650 -13.04 12.48 40.88
CA PRO A 650 -14.11 12.69 41.84
C PRO A 650 -15.50 12.96 41.24
N SER A 651 -15.54 13.41 39.99
CA SER A 651 -16.77 13.76 39.26
C SER A 651 -17.21 12.69 38.24
N GLY A 652 -16.59 11.51 38.27
CA GLY A 652 -16.79 10.45 37.30
C GLY A 652 -15.45 9.91 36.80
N GLY A 653 -15.37 9.50 35.55
CA GLY A 653 -14.13 9.03 34.92
C GLY A 653 -14.06 9.42 33.46
N PHE A 654 -12.88 9.30 32.88
CA PHE A 654 -12.69 9.41 31.43
C PHE A 654 -11.68 8.37 30.96
N THR A 655 -11.73 8.03 29.69
CA THR A 655 -10.75 7.13 29.07
C THR A 655 -9.67 7.95 28.38
N GLN A 656 -8.42 7.51 28.45
CA GLN A 656 -7.29 8.14 27.76
C GLN A 656 -6.49 7.11 27.00
N TYR A 657 -6.06 7.50 25.79
CA TYR A 657 -5.10 6.70 25.01
C TYR A 657 -3.69 6.77 25.61
N TYR A 658 -2.99 5.64 25.58
CA TYR A 658 -1.61 5.51 26.04
C TYR A 658 -0.91 4.34 25.33
N ASN A 659 0.42 4.24 25.45
CA ASN A 659 1.17 3.08 24.97
C ASN A 659 1.10 1.96 26.02
N GLY A 660 0.19 1.02 25.83
CA GLY A 660 -0.10 -0.03 26.83
C GLY A 660 -0.16 -1.43 26.28
N ASP A 661 -0.42 -1.57 24.98
CA ASP A 661 -0.58 -2.88 24.37
C ASP A 661 0.74 -3.47 23.86
N TYR A 662 0.78 -4.77 23.82
CA TYR A 662 1.89 -5.58 23.35
C TYR A 662 1.39 -6.88 22.73
N GLY A 663 2.25 -7.55 21.99
CA GLY A 663 1.93 -8.84 21.39
C GLY A 663 3.14 -9.51 20.78
N SER A 664 2.94 -10.73 20.36
CA SER A 664 3.93 -11.51 19.64
C SER A 664 3.32 -12.20 18.42
N VAL A 665 4.10 -12.31 17.37
CA VAL A 665 3.69 -13.04 16.17
C VAL A 665 4.79 -13.99 15.74
N LYS A 666 4.43 -15.24 15.51
CA LYS A 666 5.35 -16.29 15.07
C LYS A 666 4.70 -17.13 13.96
N GLY A 667 5.49 -17.54 12.99
CA GLY A 667 4.95 -18.31 11.90
C GLY A 667 5.96 -18.70 10.83
N PHE A 668 5.46 -19.33 9.80
CA PHE A 668 6.23 -19.60 8.60
C PHE A 668 5.39 -19.45 7.33
N ASP A 669 6.04 -18.99 6.28
CA ASP A 669 5.52 -18.88 4.93
C ASP A 669 6.20 -19.92 4.04
N PHE A 670 5.40 -20.59 3.20
CA PHE A 670 5.87 -21.50 2.17
C PHE A 670 5.32 -21.06 0.83
N ALA A 671 6.18 -20.95 -0.18
CA ALA A 671 5.79 -20.64 -1.55
C ALA A 671 6.46 -21.60 -2.54
N LEU A 672 5.67 -22.23 -3.40
CA LEU A 672 6.13 -22.95 -4.56
C LEU A 672 5.68 -22.20 -5.81
N THR A 673 6.63 -21.80 -6.66
CA THR A 673 6.32 -21.02 -7.86
C THR A 673 6.90 -21.75 -9.08
N LYS A 674 6.05 -22.01 -10.07
CA LYS A 674 6.43 -22.45 -11.39
C LYS A 674 6.22 -21.30 -12.37
N SER A 675 7.31 -20.86 -13.00
CA SER A 675 7.27 -19.73 -13.94
C SER A 675 8.33 -19.91 -15.03
N GLY A 676 7.92 -19.88 -16.28
CA GLY A 676 8.82 -20.04 -17.44
C GLY A 676 8.05 -19.96 -18.74
N ASN A 677 8.67 -20.40 -19.80
CA ASN A 677 8.06 -20.49 -21.14
C ASN A 677 7.16 -21.70 -21.33
N SER A 678 6.86 -22.45 -20.25
CA SER A 678 5.95 -23.61 -20.32
C SER A 678 4.49 -23.16 -20.41
N ASN A 679 3.66 -24.03 -20.97
CA ASN A 679 2.21 -23.80 -21.06
C ASN A 679 1.53 -23.72 -19.68
N LEU A 680 2.14 -24.34 -18.66
CA LEU A 680 1.63 -24.39 -17.29
C LEU A 680 2.51 -23.56 -16.38
N ASN A 681 1.95 -22.50 -15.81
CA ASN A 681 2.56 -21.67 -14.77
C ASN A 681 1.66 -21.64 -13.54
N GLY A 682 2.17 -21.26 -12.39
CA GLY A 682 1.35 -21.14 -11.21
C GLY A 682 2.13 -20.97 -9.92
N SER A 683 1.40 -20.82 -8.83
CA SER A 683 1.97 -20.71 -7.49
C SER A 683 1.08 -21.35 -6.43
N ILE A 684 1.71 -21.91 -5.43
CA ILE A 684 1.10 -22.36 -4.18
C ILE A 684 1.73 -21.52 -3.08
N ASN A 685 0.93 -20.75 -2.36
CA ASN A 685 1.34 -19.91 -1.26
C ASN A 685 0.61 -20.36 0.00
N TYR A 686 1.34 -20.84 0.98
CA TYR A 686 0.79 -21.27 2.26
C TYR A 686 1.46 -20.51 3.40
N SER A 687 0.68 -20.01 4.34
CA SER A 687 1.16 -19.38 5.56
C SER A 687 0.53 -20.04 6.79
N TYR A 688 1.37 -20.28 7.77
CA TYR A 688 0.96 -20.65 9.13
C TYR A 688 1.42 -19.56 10.09
N MET A 689 0.51 -19.05 10.91
CA MET A 689 0.77 -17.91 11.77
C MET A 689 0.04 -18.07 13.10
N ILE A 690 0.66 -17.59 14.17
CA ILE A 690 0.07 -17.40 15.48
C ILE A 690 0.30 -15.94 15.86
N ALA A 691 -0.77 -15.16 15.96
CA ALA A 691 -0.75 -13.78 16.41
C ALA A 691 -1.45 -13.68 17.78
N GLU A 692 -0.68 -13.35 18.81
CA GLU A 692 -1.15 -13.26 20.19
C GLU A 692 -0.80 -11.89 20.76
N GLY A 693 -1.66 -11.35 21.61
CA GLY A 693 -1.46 -10.06 22.28
C GLY A 693 -2.49 -9.85 23.38
N ASN A 694 -2.42 -8.72 24.05
CA ASN A 694 -3.36 -8.37 25.11
C ASN A 694 -4.58 -7.59 24.60
N SER A 695 -4.61 -7.17 23.33
CA SER A 695 -5.73 -6.48 22.69
C SER A 695 -5.60 -6.52 21.16
N SER A 696 -6.70 -6.66 20.45
CA SER A 696 -6.75 -6.66 18.99
C SER A 696 -6.85 -5.26 18.38
N ASP A 697 -7.39 -4.31 19.13
CA ASP A 697 -7.63 -2.91 18.72
C ASP A 697 -7.41 -1.93 19.87
N ALA A 698 -6.99 -0.71 19.58
CA ALA A 698 -6.72 0.33 20.57
C ALA A 698 -7.94 0.74 21.41
N ASN A 699 -9.15 0.51 20.90
CA ASN A 699 -10.43 0.82 21.55
C ASN A 699 -11.04 -0.37 22.29
N GLU A 700 -10.47 -1.57 22.23
CA GLU A 700 -11.05 -2.77 22.79
C GLU A 700 -11.40 -2.59 24.27
N PHE A 701 -10.50 -2.04 25.07
CA PHE A 701 -10.76 -1.77 26.50
C PHE A 701 -11.76 -0.64 26.69
N TYR A 702 -11.80 0.38 25.83
CA TYR A 702 -12.80 1.42 25.88
C TYR A 702 -14.21 0.83 25.68
N TYR A 703 -14.40 -0.05 24.71
CA TYR A 703 -15.68 -0.72 24.51
C TYR A 703 -16.05 -1.64 25.66
N ASN A 704 -15.09 -2.34 26.23
CA ASN A 704 -15.30 -3.19 27.40
C ASN A 704 -15.73 -2.38 28.62
N TYR A 705 -15.16 -1.21 28.88
CA TYR A 705 -15.62 -0.29 29.93
C TYR A 705 -17.03 0.21 29.67
N PHE A 706 -17.36 0.52 28.42
CA PHE A 706 -18.67 1.01 28.03
C PHE A 706 -19.75 -0.05 28.23
N THR A 707 -19.47 -1.31 27.98
CA THR A 707 -20.45 -2.42 28.05
C THR A 707 -20.52 -3.07 29.43
N ALA A 708 -19.51 -2.92 30.28
CA ALA A 708 -19.42 -3.61 31.58
C ALA A 708 -20.36 -3.04 32.67
N GLY A 709 -20.96 -1.87 32.47
CA GLY A 709 -21.81 -1.23 33.46
C GLY A 709 -21.05 -0.91 34.75
N ASP A 710 -21.54 -1.38 35.89
CA ASP A 710 -20.93 -1.16 37.21
C ASP A 710 -19.73 -2.11 37.52
N ASP A 711 -19.54 -3.14 36.69
CA ASP A 711 -18.40 -4.08 36.83
C ASP A 711 -17.21 -3.57 36.06
N ALA A 712 -16.12 -3.21 36.74
CA ALA A 712 -14.89 -2.80 36.09
C ALA A 712 -14.31 -3.96 35.27
N PRO A 713 -14.08 -3.79 33.95
CA PRO A 713 -13.53 -4.86 33.13
C PRO A 713 -12.13 -5.21 33.60
N VAL A 714 -11.84 -6.51 33.63
CA VAL A 714 -10.49 -7.00 33.91
C VAL A 714 -9.66 -6.87 32.64
N ILE A 715 -8.64 -6.01 32.67
CA ILE A 715 -7.67 -5.95 31.58
C ILE A 715 -6.89 -7.25 31.55
N PRO A 716 -6.90 -8.03 30.46
CA PRO A 716 -6.11 -9.25 30.37
C PRO A 716 -4.63 -8.96 30.56
N VAL A 717 -4.00 -9.68 31.47
CA VAL A 717 -2.53 -9.63 31.69
C VAL A 717 -1.81 -10.65 30.81
N GLN A 718 -2.54 -11.59 30.23
CA GLN A 718 -2.03 -12.66 29.38
C GLN A 718 -2.32 -12.36 27.91
N GLU A 719 -1.40 -12.79 27.05
CA GLU A 719 -1.63 -12.79 25.61
C GLU A 719 -2.72 -13.81 25.24
N PHE A 720 -3.58 -13.44 24.31
CA PHE A 720 -4.60 -14.30 23.72
C PHE A 720 -4.58 -14.16 22.19
N PRO A 721 -5.14 -15.11 21.44
CA PRO A 721 -5.22 -15.00 19.98
C PRO A 721 -5.97 -13.74 19.55
N LEU A 722 -5.35 -12.92 18.72
CA LEU A 722 -5.93 -11.66 18.22
C LEU A 722 -7.09 -11.93 17.25
N ALA A 723 -8.05 -11.03 17.15
CA ALA A 723 -9.26 -11.19 16.33
C ALA A 723 -8.99 -11.50 14.87
N PHE A 724 -7.83 -11.10 14.35
CA PHE A 724 -7.34 -11.36 12.98
C PHE A 724 -6.32 -12.52 12.90
N ASP A 725 -6.15 -13.35 13.96
CA ASP A 725 -5.30 -14.54 13.96
C ASP A 725 -5.89 -15.65 13.07
N GLN A 726 -5.63 -15.58 11.79
CA GLN A 726 -5.98 -16.64 10.85
C GLN A 726 -4.83 -17.64 10.72
N ARG A 727 -4.93 -18.77 11.45
CA ARG A 727 -3.83 -19.75 11.61
C ARG A 727 -3.30 -20.32 10.31
N HIS A 728 -4.17 -20.60 9.36
CA HIS A 728 -3.82 -21.22 8.08
C HIS A 728 -4.39 -20.43 6.92
N THR A 729 -3.55 -20.05 5.99
CA THR A 729 -3.96 -19.47 4.71
C THR A 729 -3.29 -20.23 3.57
N LEU A 730 -4.05 -20.55 2.53
CA LEU A 730 -3.58 -21.21 1.32
C LEU A 730 -4.14 -20.53 0.09
N ASN A 731 -3.26 -20.08 -0.79
CA ASN A 731 -3.60 -19.53 -2.09
C ASN A 731 -2.94 -20.35 -3.18
N VAL A 732 -3.74 -20.89 -4.10
CA VAL A 732 -3.26 -21.65 -5.24
C VAL A 732 -3.70 -20.94 -6.51
N ASN A 733 -2.75 -20.61 -7.38
CA ASN A 733 -3.00 -20.08 -8.71
C ASN A 733 -2.43 -21.01 -9.75
N VAL A 734 -3.25 -21.40 -10.73
CA VAL A 734 -2.85 -22.25 -11.85
C VAL A 734 -3.23 -21.54 -13.15
N ASP A 735 -2.26 -21.33 -14.01
CA ASP A 735 -2.41 -20.65 -15.28
C ASP A 735 -1.91 -21.55 -16.41
N PHE A 736 -2.82 -21.96 -17.28
CA PHE A 736 -2.52 -22.78 -18.47
C PHE A 736 -2.80 -21.97 -19.73
N ARG A 737 -1.80 -21.88 -20.64
CA ARG A 737 -1.90 -21.09 -21.88
C ARG A 737 -1.32 -21.83 -23.07
N ILE A 738 -1.99 -21.66 -24.20
CA ILE A 738 -1.50 -22.08 -25.49
C ILE A 738 -1.27 -20.84 -26.36
N PRO A 739 0.00 -20.46 -26.65
CA PRO A 739 0.32 -19.35 -27.53
C PRO A 739 -0.24 -19.54 -28.95
N ARG A 740 -0.36 -18.45 -29.72
CA ARG A 740 -0.88 -18.48 -31.09
C ARG A 740 -0.06 -19.35 -32.05
N ASN A 741 1.22 -19.47 -31.81
CA ASN A 741 2.17 -20.20 -32.66
C ASN A 741 2.40 -21.66 -32.22
N GLN A 742 1.71 -22.12 -31.20
CA GLN A 742 1.84 -23.48 -30.66
C GLN A 742 0.59 -24.31 -30.96
N LYS A 743 0.78 -25.50 -31.45
CA LYS A 743 -0.28 -26.51 -31.62
C LYS A 743 -0.07 -27.61 -30.59
N ILE A 744 -1.10 -27.90 -29.83
CA ILE A 744 -1.11 -28.98 -28.83
C ILE A 744 -2.22 -29.96 -29.22
N GLU A 745 -1.92 -31.25 -29.15
CA GLU A 745 -2.92 -32.30 -29.21
C GLU A 745 -3.08 -32.96 -27.84
N LEU A 746 -4.31 -32.99 -27.36
CA LEU A 746 -4.66 -33.64 -26.11
C LEU A 746 -5.62 -34.81 -26.39
N PHE A 747 -5.26 -36.01 -26.02
CA PHE A 747 -6.05 -37.24 -26.31
C PHE A 747 -6.44 -37.39 -27.77
N GLY A 748 -5.56 -36.98 -28.71
CA GLY A 748 -5.82 -37.08 -30.17
C GLY A 748 -6.74 -35.99 -30.73
N LEU A 749 -7.11 -34.99 -29.92
CA LEU A 749 -7.89 -33.83 -30.35
C LEU A 749 -6.98 -32.60 -30.41
N ALA A 750 -7.03 -31.87 -31.52
CA ALA A 750 -6.30 -30.60 -31.65
C ALA A 750 -6.94 -29.55 -30.74
N VAL A 751 -6.15 -29.08 -29.79
CA VAL A 751 -6.58 -28.00 -28.90
C VAL A 751 -6.39 -26.65 -29.63
N PRO A 752 -7.40 -25.75 -29.63
CA PRO A 752 -7.25 -24.46 -30.26
C PRO A 752 -6.04 -23.70 -29.71
N SER A 753 -5.32 -22.95 -30.54
CA SER A 753 -4.27 -22.05 -30.12
C SER A 753 -4.85 -20.71 -29.68
N ALA A 754 -4.06 -19.89 -28.97
CA ALA A 754 -4.42 -18.55 -28.53
C ALA A 754 -5.54 -18.49 -27.48
N TRP A 755 -5.56 -19.41 -26.51
CA TRP A 755 -6.42 -19.35 -25.36
C TRP A 755 -5.67 -19.72 -24.08
N GLY A 756 -6.26 -19.38 -22.95
CA GLY A 756 -5.75 -19.73 -21.64
C GLY A 756 -6.87 -19.95 -20.63
N LEU A 757 -6.56 -20.71 -19.61
CA LEU A 757 -7.39 -20.96 -18.44
C LEU A 757 -6.60 -20.57 -17.19
N ASN A 758 -7.16 -19.69 -16.38
CA ASN A 758 -6.64 -19.40 -15.05
C ASN A 758 -7.63 -19.90 -13.99
N ALA A 759 -7.13 -20.67 -13.03
CA ALA A 759 -7.88 -21.12 -11.87
C ALA A 759 -7.21 -20.61 -10.59
N PHE A 760 -8.03 -20.07 -9.72
CA PHE A 760 -7.58 -19.56 -8.43
C PHE A 760 -8.40 -20.18 -7.31
N PHE A 761 -7.70 -20.70 -6.30
CA PHE A 761 -8.29 -21.25 -5.09
C PHE A 761 -7.69 -20.59 -3.87
N THR A 762 -8.53 -20.20 -2.92
CA THR A 762 -8.11 -19.67 -1.62
C THR A 762 -8.81 -20.43 -0.50
N TYR A 763 -8.05 -20.69 0.57
CA TYR A 763 -8.54 -21.27 1.80
C TYR A 763 -7.97 -20.49 2.98
N GLY A 764 -8.81 -20.17 3.96
CA GLY A 764 -8.41 -19.61 5.24
C GLY A 764 -9.09 -20.39 6.36
N SER A 765 -8.35 -20.66 7.45
CA SER A 765 -8.98 -21.15 8.68
C SER A 765 -9.91 -20.08 9.26
N GLY A 766 -10.82 -20.46 10.15
CA GLY A 766 -11.61 -19.50 10.92
C GLY A 766 -10.72 -18.56 11.73
N MET A 767 -11.27 -17.40 12.06
CA MET A 767 -10.71 -16.45 13.02
C MET A 767 -11.18 -16.77 14.43
N PRO A 768 -10.43 -16.38 15.48
CA PRO A 768 -10.88 -16.51 16.87
C PRO A 768 -12.20 -15.78 17.12
N TYR A 769 -13.03 -16.32 17.98
CA TYR A 769 -14.24 -15.68 18.46
C TYR A 769 -14.42 -15.98 19.94
N THR A 770 -14.96 -15.03 20.69
CA THR A 770 -15.34 -15.23 22.08
C THR A 770 -16.68 -15.94 22.13
N ARG A 771 -16.74 -17.08 22.82
CA ARG A 771 -18.02 -17.74 23.10
C ARG A 771 -18.79 -16.89 24.11
N THR A 772 -19.93 -16.38 23.72
CA THR A 772 -20.94 -15.89 24.65
C THR A 772 -21.90 -17.04 25.00
N ASP A 773 -22.27 -17.20 26.25
CA ASP A 773 -23.34 -18.10 26.62
C ASP A 773 -24.69 -17.53 26.13
N GLN A 774 -25.77 -18.35 26.19
CA GLN A 774 -27.07 -17.91 25.75
C GLN A 774 -27.71 -16.80 26.63
N SER A 775 -27.06 -16.46 27.74
CA SER A 775 -27.46 -15.36 28.64
C SER A 775 -26.86 -14.01 28.22
N GLY A 776 -25.95 -13.98 27.24
CA GLY A 776 -25.33 -12.75 26.76
C GLY A 776 -24.29 -12.15 27.72
N ALA A 777 -23.87 -12.92 28.73
CA ALA A 777 -22.83 -12.52 29.69
C ALA A 777 -21.42 -13.06 29.26
#